data_5d9aafd7130d04e20bd1f61441228942
#
_entry.id   5d9aafd7130d04e20bd1f61441228942
#
_cell.length_a   1.000
_cell.length_b   1.000
_cell.length_c   1.000
_cell.angle_alpha   90.00
_cell.angle_beta   90.00
_cell.angle_gamma   90.00
#
_symmetry.space_group_name_H-M   'P 1'
#
loop_
_entity.id
_entity.type
_entity.pdbx_description
1 polymer ?
#
loop_
_entity_poly.entity_id
_entity_poly.type
_entity_poly.pdbx_seq_one_letter_code
_entity_poly.pdbx_strand_id
1 'polypeptide(L)'
;MRALIFLVVLFLIHPATNLVAQNPCIRHYTTFDGLPCNVVYHVYQDSQKFIWFATDAGAVRFDGSQFTIYTIKDGLNSSNIRKFKEDSFGRLWITNRNGSLNFFFDNKIFNASNAPFLDSLKPVTAFSDFFEDDDNTIYFYNLVWEIFALDRDNNVKEFKNVNDTLLKKFARKDVINIYTVQKNPAGEYLVWTARAIFKFKKLFEDPVLVYSQNDWLRHASATRDGYFYIVAHESWIYKFRDEFLIDSIPIPITTEYSVQKNNYMLWDHNGFFWYRTWDKGVYCFKDDRVVRHFDIEQVSMIIQDHEHNIWISSYRNGVYKISPNLTSYRHFENTLFQNRGVRSIDSDPGGGIWFTNGQLVYFLKNDEFYQLDIGKDNVSFDVIYHLKKDHLIVGEQASDYFSIRGVKPNPATKKIDYSKIISSREFIRSINGISINRKEDKMNSFHYFDFFCLDPDRLFVHDLQYQNVGSGIFLTYYNNHDDLIINAARNYILKGDTAVYAKELACFDNKTIAQHLNLNDSTELFLIDSEDLYLMCHDKFYNLTSSFGSLNNVDIRYVTYDEPVLYMATFRNIYSCDNPVNVVSGKPVHLKYLDIPFRNIYHILASNDTLYVGSDDGLTMIPEAMIDRSVNDPPIPYMKSILVNDEAVDLSGQEIARTGNNRIKFMFSSINFSSSPVIYSYKLEGSDQDWSTGSEKIIVYQNLPQGNYIFKLRISQPFSTWSEPIEYPIRINAAIWQHPLFFTALALIFATFVMLAITR
;
A
#
# COMPACT_ATOMS: atom_id res chain seq x y z
N MET A 1 48.81 4.97 -22.46
CA MET A 1 48.16 6.29 -22.36
C MET A 1 46.91 6.44 -23.20
N ARG A 2 46.87 6.05 -24.49
CA ARG A 2 45.60 6.12 -25.31
C ARG A 2 44.49 5.19 -24.83
N ALA A 3 44.77 3.99 -24.31
CA ALA A 3 43.75 3.07 -23.77
C ALA A 3 43.19 3.54 -22.43
N LEU A 4 43.94 4.27 -21.61
CA LEU A 4 43.47 4.83 -20.34
C LEU A 4 42.55 6.01 -20.54
N ILE A 5 42.76 6.82 -21.59
CA ILE A 5 41.92 7.94 -21.99
C ILE A 5 40.60 7.42 -22.55
N PHE A 6 40.59 6.28 -23.27
CA PHE A 6 39.36 5.67 -23.79
C PHE A 6 38.49 5.08 -22.65
N LEU A 7 39.11 4.54 -21.59
CA LEU A 7 38.38 4.03 -20.43
C LEU A 7 37.77 5.18 -19.57
N VAL A 8 38.46 6.32 -19.44
CA VAL A 8 37.96 7.49 -18.72
C VAL A 8 36.84 8.18 -19.50
N VAL A 9 36.92 8.20 -20.83
CA VAL A 9 35.83 8.74 -21.68
C VAL A 9 34.61 7.81 -21.69
N LEU A 10 34.77 6.48 -21.59
CA LEU A 10 33.66 5.55 -21.45
C LEU A 10 32.96 5.67 -20.08
N PHE A 11 33.68 6.07 -19.03
CA PHE A 11 33.08 6.34 -17.71
C PHE A 11 32.33 7.70 -17.63
N LEU A 12 32.66 8.62 -18.53
CA LEU A 12 31.99 9.93 -18.61
C LEU A 12 30.75 9.95 -19.53
N ILE A 13 30.48 8.85 -20.24
CA ILE A 13 29.29 8.70 -21.13
C ILE A 13 28.28 7.68 -20.55
N HIS A 14 28.38 7.36 -19.28
CA HIS A 14 27.19 6.82 -18.64
C HIS A 14 26.22 7.99 -18.49
N PRO A 15 25.03 7.96 -19.15
CA PRO A 15 23.98 8.86 -18.74
C PRO A 15 23.78 8.55 -17.26
N ALA A 16 23.96 9.53 -16.39
CA ALA A 16 23.42 9.47 -15.06
C ALA A 16 21.95 9.06 -15.28
N THR A 17 21.63 7.81 -15.02
CA THR A 17 20.23 7.41 -14.87
C THR A 17 19.73 8.31 -13.77
N ASN A 18 19.01 9.36 -14.15
CA ASN A 18 18.24 10.14 -13.22
C ASN A 18 17.36 9.10 -12.52
N LEU A 19 17.75 8.75 -11.30
CA LEU A 19 16.86 8.08 -10.36
C LEU A 19 15.74 9.10 -10.13
N VAL A 20 14.75 9.07 -10.99
CA VAL A 20 13.51 9.81 -10.79
C VAL A 20 12.98 9.31 -9.45
N ALA A 21 12.92 10.19 -8.48
CA ALA A 21 12.34 9.88 -7.19
C ALA A 21 10.90 9.43 -7.45
N GLN A 22 10.60 8.17 -7.14
CA GLN A 22 9.26 7.65 -7.30
C GLN A 22 8.38 8.31 -6.25
N ASN A 23 7.21 8.77 -6.66
CA ASN A 23 6.17 9.21 -5.72
C ASN A 23 5.94 8.07 -4.71
N PRO A 24 6.04 8.30 -3.39
CA PRO A 24 5.99 7.24 -2.38
C PRO A 24 4.73 6.37 -2.42
N CYS A 25 3.66 6.85 -3.05
CA CYS A 25 2.42 6.09 -3.19
C CYS A 25 2.25 5.34 -4.49
N ILE A 26 3.23 5.36 -5.37
CA ILE A 26 3.23 4.60 -6.61
C ILE A 26 4.27 3.50 -6.50
N ARG A 27 3.81 2.25 -6.47
CA ARG A 27 4.70 1.11 -6.58
C ARG A 27 4.68 0.56 -7.99
N HIS A 28 5.84 0.47 -8.61
CA HIS A 28 6.03 -0.04 -9.95
C HIS A 28 6.56 -1.47 -9.91
N TYR A 29 5.83 -2.41 -10.50
CA TYR A 29 6.20 -3.82 -10.60
C TYR A 29 6.64 -4.14 -12.02
N THR A 30 7.82 -4.73 -12.13
CA THR A 30 8.49 -5.10 -13.38
C THR A 30 9.05 -6.51 -13.30
N THR A 31 9.80 -6.91 -14.33
CA THR A 31 10.55 -8.17 -14.30
C THR A 31 11.59 -8.25 -13.17
N PHE A 32 12.06 -7.13 -12.66
CA PHE A 32 12.96 -7.07 -11.49
C PHE A 32 12.24 -7.43 -10.18
N ASP A 33 10.92 -7.29 -10.14
CA ASP A 33 10.09 -7.61 -8.98
C ASP A 33 9.50 -9.03 -9.05
N GLY A 34 9.69 -9.73 -10.17
CA GLY A 34 9.24 -11.11 -10.37
C GLY A 34 8.10 -11.28 -11.39
N LEU A 35 7.68 -10.23 -12.11
CA LEU A 35 6.82 -10.40 -13.28
C LEU A 35 7.58 -11.17 -14.36
N PRO A 36 6.93 -12.11 -15.11
CA PRO A 36 7.60 -12.85 -16.18
C PRO A 36 7.95 -11.98 -17.39
N CYS A 37 7.23 -10.90 -17.63
CA CYS A 37 7.53 -9.88 -18.64
C CYS A 37 6.81 -8.55 -18.30
N ASN A 38 7.27 -7.44 -18.91
CA ASN A 38 6.67 -6.13 -18.72
C ASN A 38 5.46 -5.84 -19.63
N VAL A 39 5.07 -6.79 -20.48
CA VAL A 39 3.88 -6.67 -21.34
C VAL A 39 2.68 -7.22 -20.57
N VAL A 40 1.80 -6.35 -20.10
CA VAL A 40 0.61 -6.72 -19.33
C VAL A 40 -0.64 -6.20 -20.06
N TYR A 41 -1.50 -7.11 -20.50
CA TYR A 41 -2.69 -6.81 -21.29
C TYR A 41 -3.92 -6.48 -20.45
N HIS A 42 -4.03 -7.16 -19.30
CA HIS A 42 -5.20 -7.05 -18.43
C HIS A 42 -4.80 -7.27 -16.98
N VAL A 43 -5.45 -6.55 -16.08
CA VAL A 43 -5.40 -6.77 -14.64
C VAL A 43 -6.80 -7.06 -14.14
N TYR A 44 -6.95 -8.03 -13.24
CA TYR A 44 -8.23 -8.48 -12.70
C TYR A 44 -8.08 -8.90 -11.25
N GLN A 45 -9.06 -8.61 -10.40
CA GLN A 45 -9.14 -9.17 -9.06
C GLN A 45 -10.22 -10.24 -9.03
N ASP A 46 -9.85 -11.47 -8.59
CA ASP A 46 -10.79 -12.55 -8.42
C ASP A 46 -11.63 -12.45 -7.12
N SER A 47 -12.62 -13.29 -6.97
CA SER A 47 -13.48 -13.32 -5.77
C SER A 47 -12.71 -13.67 -4.50
N GLN A 48 -11.61 -14.42 -4.61
CA GLN A 48 -10.69 -14.74 -3.53
C GLN A 48 -9.74 -13.57 -3.20
N LYS A 49 -9.81 -12.45 -3.92
CA LYS A 49 -9.04 -11.22 -3.77
C LYS A 49 -7.61 -11.24 -4.32
N PHE A 50 -7.16 -12.31 -4.98
CA PHE A 50 -5.90 -12.28 -5.72
C PHE A 50 -5.97 -11.31 -6.90
N ILE A 51 -4.85 -10.68 -7.20
CA ILE A 51 -4.71 -9.90 -8.44
C ILE A 51 -4.09 -10.80 -9.53
N TRP A 52 -4.71 -10.78 -10.69
CA TRP A 52 -4.27 -11.53 -11.86
C TRP A 52 -3.78 -10.59 -12.95
N PHE A 53 -2.64 -10.94 -13.56
CA PHE A 53 -2.07 -10.20 -14.68
C PHE A 53 -2.01 -11.10 -15.92
N ALA A 54 -2.64 -10.65 -17.02
CA ALA A 54 -2.58 -11.30 -18.31
C ALA A 54 -1.34 -10.80 -19.06
N THR A 55 -0.40 -11.71 -19.34
CA THR A 55 0.89 -11.35 -19.93
C THR A 55 1.21 -12.14 -21.19
N ASP A 56 2.26 -11.75 -21.92
CA ASP A 56 2.80 -12.56 -23.03
C ASP A 56 3.51 -13.84 -22.57
N ALA A 57 3.87 -13.93 -21.30
CA ALA A 57 4.65 -15.03 -20.74
C ALA A 57 3.85 -15.93 -19.79
N GLY A 58 2.53 -15.79 -19.73
CA GLY A 58 1.63 -16.61 -18.92
C GLY A 58 0.57 -15.82 -18.17
N ALA A 59 -0.24 -16.54 -17.41
CA ALA A 59 -1.17 -15.99 -16.43
C ALA A 59 -0.43 -15.85 -15.09
N VAL A 60 -0.51 -14.68 -14.48
CA VAL A 60 0.22 -14.38 -13.24
C VAL A 60 -0.77 -14.05 -12.14
N ARG A 61 -0.70 -14.79 -11.02
CA ARG A 61 -1.46 -14.52 -9.80
C ARG A 61 -0.56 -13.88 -8.76
N PHE A 62 -1.03 -12.82 -8.13
CA PHE A 62 -0.29 -12.05 -7.15
C PHE A 62 -1.05 -11.93 -5.81
N ASP A 63 -0.38 -12.21 -4.70
CA ASP A 63 -0.94 -12.14 -3.34
C ASP A 63 -0.55 -10.87 -2.58
N GLY A 64 0.17 -9.93 -3.24
CA GLY A 64 0.75 -8.75 -2.62
C GLY A 64 2.25 -8.90 -2.28
N SER A 65 2.73 -10.14 -2.16
CA SER A 65 4.13 -10.44 -1.84
C SER A 65 4.83 -11.30 -2.89
N GLN A 66 4.13 -12.21 -3.55
CA GLN A 66 4.71 -13.17 -4.48
C GLN A 66 3.87 -13.31 -5.76
N PHE A 67 4.57 -13.44 -6.89
CA PHE A 67 4.00 -13.77 -8.18
C PHE A 67 4.01 -15.30 -8.40
N THR A 68 2.84 -15.87 -8.63
CA THR A 68 2.70 -17.28 -9.09
C THR A 68 2.41 -17.25 -10.57
N ILE A 69 3.28 -17.86 -11.36
CA ILE A 69 3.22 -17.83 -12.84
C ILE A 69 2.69 -19.16 -13.34
N TYR A 70 1.62 -19.13 -14.14
CA TYR A 70 1.03 -20.28 -14.81
C TYR A 70 1.36 -20.21 -16.30
N THR A 71 1.82 -21.33 -16.84
CA THR A 71 2.29 -21.46 -18.22
C THR A 71 1.63 -22.66 -18.94
N ILE A 72 2.08 -22.97 -20.15
CA ILE A 72 1.66 -24.17 -20.88
C ILE A 72 1.98 -25.45 -20.08
N LYS A 73 3.03 -25.45 -19.25
CA LYS A 73 3.40 -26.59 -18.39
C LYS A 73 2.36 -26.87 -17.32
N ASP A 74 1.61 -25.83 -16.92
CA ASP A 74 0.58 -25.89 -15.90
C ASP A 74 -0.82 -26.13 -16.50
N GLY A 75 -0.91 -26.32 -17.84
CA GLY A 75 -2.15 -26.65 -18.52
C GLY A 75 -2.77 -25.52 -19.35
N LEU A 76 -2.12 -24.37 -19.49
CA LEU A 76 -2.59 -23.33 -20.41
C LEU A 76 -2.42 -23.75 -21.87
N ASN A 77 -3.38 -23.38 -22.71
CA ASN A 77 -3.29 -23.61 -24.17
C ASN A 77 -2.29 -22.66 -24.85
N SER A 78 -1.96 -21.54 -24.23
CA SER A 78 -1.03 -20.54 -24.73
C SER A 78 -0.47 -19.71 -23.57
N SER A 79 0.77 -19.25 -23.69
CA SER A 79 1.35 -18.29 -22.74
C SER A 79 0.92 -16.84 -23.01
N ASN A 80 0.36 -16.54 -24.20
CA ASN A 80 -0.11 -15.20 -24.53
C ASN A 80 -1.56 -15.01 -24.04
N ILE A 81 -1.70 -14.50 -22.81
CA ILE A 81 -2.97 -14.32 -22.16
C ILE A 81 -3.51 -12.90 -22.45
N ARG A 82 -4.81 -12.80 -22.70
CA ARG A 82 -5.44 -11.53 -23.08
C ARG A 82 -6.31 -10.93 -21.99
N LYS A 83 -7.14 -11.76 -21.34
CA LYS A 83 -8.14 -11.27 -20.40
C LYS A 83 -8.51 -12.34 -19.38
N PHE A 84 -8.88 -11.90 -18.21
CA PHE A 84 -9.52 -12.68 -17.15
C PHE A 84 -10.92 -12.16 -16.88
N LYS A 85 -11.84 -13.06 -16.55
CA LYS A 85 -13.13 -12.73 -15.97
C LYS A 85 -13.68 -13.95 -15.24
N GLU A 86 -14.19 -13.76 -14.05
CA GLU A 86 -14.77 -14.82 -13.22
C GLU A 86 -16.26 -14.91 -13.43
N ASP A 87 -16.80 -16.12 -13.44
CA ASP A 87 -18.25 -16.39 -13.48
C ASP A 87 -18.81 -16.62 -12.08
N SER A 88 -20.12 -16.73 -11.95
CA SER A 88 -20.82 -16.93 -10.68
C SER A 88 -20.51 -18.27 -9.99
N PHE A 89 -19.91 -19.23 -10.71
CA PHE A 89 -19.45 -20.51 -10.16
C PHE A 89 -18.02 -20.43 -9.61
N GLY A 90 -17.35 -19.27 -9.71
CA GLY A 90 -15.96 -19.07 -9.29
C GLY A 90 -14.94 -19.61 -10.29
N ARG A 91 -15.33 -19.91 -11.53
CA ARG A 91 -14.40 -20.27 -12.60
C ARG A 91 -13.80 -19.00 -13.19
N LEU A 92 -12.49 -18.81 -13.02
CA LEU A 92 -11.79 -17.68 -13.63
C LEU A 92 -11.43 -18.03 -15.09
N TRP A 93 -12.20 -17.51 -16.04
CA TRP A 93 -12.00 -17.69 -17.45
C TRP A 93 -10.77 -16.95 -17.96
N ILE A 94 -9.98 -17.62 -18.78
CA ILE A 94 -8.72 -17.15 -19.33
C ILE A 94 -8.82 -17.16 -20.84
N THR A 95 -8.84 -15.99 -21.47
CA THR A 95 -8.85 -15.88 -22.94
C THR A 95 -7.43 -15.67 -23.46
N ASN A 96 -7.12 -16.37 -24.54
CA ASN A 96 -5.82 -16.33 -25.18
C ASN A 96 -5.90 -15.61 -26.53
N ARG A 97 -4.76 -15.15 -27.03
CA ARG A 97 -4.67 -14.47 -28.33
C ARG A 97 -5.09 -15.36 -29.50
N ASN A 98 -4.90 -16.66 -29.41
CA ASN A 98 -5.25 -17.64 -30.46
C ASN A 98 -6.73 -18.06 -30.45
N GLY A 99 -7.55 -17.46 -29.57
CA GLY A 99 -9.00 -17.76 -29.45
C GLY A 99 -9.31 -18.94 -28.54
N SER A 100 -8.32 -19.68 -28.06
CA SER A 100 -8.58 -20.78 -27.12
C SER A 100 -8.99 -20.28 -25.76
N LEU A 101 -9.83 -21.06 -25.07
CA LEU A 101 -10.26 -20.78 -23.70
C LEU A 101 -9.60 -21.78 -22.73
N ASN A 102 -9.27 -21.27 -21.57
CA ASN A 102 -9.00 -22.02 -20.36
C ASN A 102 -9.86 -21.45 -19.23
N PHE A 103 -10.01 -22.16 -18.14
CA PHE A 103 -10.42 -21.56 -16.87
C PHE A 103 -9.59 -22.13 -15.73
N PHE A 104 -9.42 -21.28 -14.71
CA PHE A 104 -8.79 -21.65 -13.45
C PHE A 104 -9.90 -21.88 -12.41
N PHE A 105 -9.85 -23.00 -11.73
CA PHE A 105 -10.79 -23.35 -10.68
C PHE A 105 -10.13 -24.34 -9.70
N ASP A 106 -10.34 -24.17 -8.41
CA ASP A 106 -9.78 -25.00 -7.35
C ASP A 106 -8.26 -25.27 -7.52
N ASN A 107 -7.49 -24.17 -7.68
CA ASN A 107 -6.04 -24.19 -7.90
C ASN A 107 -5.57 -25.02 -9.11
N LYS A 108 -6.44 -25.33 -10.07
CA LYS A 108 -6.13 -26.09 -11.29
C LYS A 108 -6.53 -25.33 -12.54
N ILE A 109 -5.76 -25.55 -13.61
CA ILE A 109 -6.11 -25.03 -14.94
C ILE A 109 -6.85 -26.10 -15.72
N PHE A 110 -7.99 -25.72 -16.26
CA PHE A 110 -8.82 -26.55 -17.12
C PHE A 110 -8.65 -26.14 -18.59
N ASN A 111 -8.48 -27.13 -19.44
CA ASN A 111 -8.41 -27.04 -20.89
C ASN A 111 -9.26 -28.14 -21.53
N ALA A 112 -9.26 -28.25 -22.87
CA ALA A 112 -10.07 -29.23 -23.57
C ALA A 112 -9.73 -30.70 -23.20
N SER A 113 -8.54 -30.99 -22.69
CA SER A 113 -8.14 -32.36 -22.31
C SER A 113 -8.81 -32.82 -21.02
N ASN A 114 -9.08 -31.91 -20.08
CA ASN A 114 -9.71 -32.20 -18.78
C ASN A 114 -11.11 -31.58 -18.62
N ALA A 115 -11.54 -30.73 -19.57
CA ALA A 115 -12.88 -30.16 -19.70
C ALA A 115 -13.33 -30.18 -21.18
N PRO A 116 -13.79 -31.33 -21.72
CA PRO A 116 -14.02 -31.53 -23.16
C PRO A 116 -15.03 -30.59 -23.81
N PHE A 117 -15.95 -29.99 -23.03
CA PHE A 117 -16.92 -29.00 -23.55
C PHE A 117 -16.25 -27.75 -24.13
N LEU A 118 -15.03 -27.44 -23.70
CA LEU A 118 -14.24 -26.31 -24.21
C LEU A 118 -13.91 -26.47 -25.72
N ASP A 119 -13.88 -27.71 -26.23
CA ASP A 119 -13.69 -27.97 -27.66
C ASP A 119 -14.86 -27.48 -28.52
N SER A 120 -16.04 -27.32 -27.94
CA SER A 120 -17.21 -26.76 -28.61
C SER A 120 -17.23 -25.23 -28.62
N LEU A 121 -16.36 -24.57 -27.84
CA LEU A 121 -16.20 -23.11 -27.76
C LEU A 121 -14.99 -22.68 -28.63
N LYS A 122 -15.09 -22.83 -29.93
CA LYS A 122 -14.00 -22.51 -30.88
C LYS A 122 -14.41 -21.41 -31.86
N PRO A 123 -14.27 -20.14 -31.51
CA PRO A 123 -14.51 -19.03 -32.40
C PRO A 123 -13.38 -18.93 -33.44
N VAL A 124 -13.66 -18.33 -34.60
CA VAL A 124 -12.65 -18.00 -35.60
C VAL A 124 -11.71 -16.89 -35.09
N THR A 125 -12.24 -15.95 -34.30
CA THR A 125 -11.46 -14.92 -33.65
C THR A 125 -11.61 -14.99 -32.12
N ALA A 126 -10.60 -14.57 -31.38
CA ALA A 126 -10.61 -14.64 -29.93
C ALA A 126 -11.85 -13.93 -29.32
N PHE A 127 -12.42 -14.51 -28.28
CA PHE A 127 -13.48 -13.89 -27.51
C PHE A 127 -13.01 -12.57 -26.88
N SER A 128 -13.86 -11.56 -26.98
CA SER A 128 -13.62 -10.24 -26.39
C SER A 128 -14.03 -10.18 -24.93
N ASP A 129 -15.18 -10.81 -24.62
CA ASP A 129 -15.76 -10.84 -23.27
C ASP A 129 -16.84 -11.93 -23.20
N PHE A 130 -17.45 -12.05 -22.02
CA PHE A 130 -18.70 -12.78 -21.83
C PHE A 130 -19.70 -12.02 -20.96
N PHE A 131 -20.98 -12.35 -21.09
CA PHE A 131 -22.08 -11.91 -20.25
C PHE A 131 -22.72 -13.16 -19.62
N GLU A 132 -22.99 -13.10 -18.33
CA GLU A 132 -23.72 -14.16 -17.62
C GLU A 132 -25.13 -13.69 -17.31
N ASP A 133 -26.13 -14.49 -17.64
CA ASP A 133 -27.54 -14.20 -17.43
C ASP A 133 -28.02 -14.75 -16.07
N ASP A 134 -29.23 -14.35 -15.65
CA ASP A 134 -29.84 -14.71 -14.35
C ASP A 134 -30.06 -16.22 -14.17
N ASP A 135 -30.11 -16.98 -15.27
CA ASP A 135 -30.17 -18.44 -15.25
C ASP A 135 -28.79 -19.11 -15.21
N ASN A 136 -27.71 -18.31 -15.05
CA ASN A 136 -26.29 -18.70 -15.08
C ASN A 136 -25.83 -19.24 -16.45
N THR A 137 -26.52 -18.90 -17.55
CA THR A 137 -26.03 -19.16 -18.90
C THR A 137 -24.98 -18.10 -19.25
N ILE A 138 -23.80 -18.54 -19.68
CA ILE A 138 -22.68 -17.68 -20.07
C ILE A 138 -22.67 -17.51 -21.57
N TYR A 139 -22.78 -16.29 -22.04
CA TYR A 139 -22.74 -15.91 -23.46
C TYR A 139 -21.36 -15.33 -23.79
N PHE A 140 -20.50 -16.14 -24.38
CA PHE A 140 -19.21 -15.69 -24.91
C PHE A 140 -19.43 -15.01 -26.27
N TYR A 141 -18.78 -13.86 -26.47
CA TYR A 141 -18.87 -13.12 -27.73
C TYR A 141 -17.53 -12.47 -28.11
N ASN A 142 -17.35 -12.24 -29.39
CA ASN A 142 -16.22 -11.51 -29.92
C ASN A 142 -16.64 -10.27 -30.73
N LEU A 143 -15.65 -9.55 -31.25
CA LEU A 143 -15.90 -8.29 -31.97
C LEU A 143 -16.66 -8.50 -33.29
N VAL A 144 -16.67 -9.72 -33.85
CA VAL A 144 -17.33 -10.04 -35.14
C VAL A 144 -18.66 -10.79 -34.98
N TRP A 145 -19.22 -10.77 -33.77
CA TRP A 145 -20.54 -11.38 -33.48
C TRP A 145 -20.57 -12.90 -33.56
N GLU A 146 -19.48 -13.59 -33.36
CA GLU A 146 -19.53 -15.01 -33.02
C GLU A 146 -19.93 -15.12 -31.55
N ILE A 147 -21.05 -15.78 -31.30
CA ILE A 147 -21.67 -15.87 -29.99
C ILE A 147 -21.94 -17.33 -29.65
N PHE A 148 -21.48 -17.73 -28.46
CA PHE A 148 -21.67 -19.06 -27.91
C PHE A 148 -22.31 -18.94 -26.53
N ALA A 149 -23.37 -19.71 -26.28
CA ALA A 149 -23.95 -19.85 -24.94
C ALA A 149 -23.47 -21.17 -24.32
N LEU A 150 -23.05 -21.11 -23.08
CA LEU A 150 -22.70 -22.24 -22.22
C LEU A 150 -23.68 -22.29 -21.07
N ASP A 151 -24.48 -23.35 -20.99
CA ASP A 151 -25.43 -23.55 -19.91
C ASP A 151 -24.80 -24.18 -18.66
N ARG A 152 -25.57 -24.36 -17.59
CA ARG A 152 -25.15 -24.95 -16.31
C ARG A 152 -24.63 -26.39 -16.46
N ASP A 153 -25.16 -27.13 -17.43
CA ASP A 153 -24.79 -28.53 -17.69
C ASP A 153 -23.61 -28.65 -18.65
N ASN A 154 -22.96 -27.53 -18.98
CA ASN A 154 -21.88 -27.39 -19.94
C ASN A 154 -22.27 -27.72 -21.38
N ASN A 155 -23.56 -27.61 -21.76
CA ASN A 155 -23.96 -27.68 -23.14
C ASN A 155 -23.66 -26.35 -23.86
N VAL A 156 -23.10 -26.46 -25.04
CA VAL A 156 -22.72 -25.27 -25.85
C VAL A 156 -23.71 -25.09 -26.99
N LYS A 157 -24.22 -23.86 -27.15
CA LYS A 157 -25.07 -23.46 -28.29
C LYS A 157 -24.39 -22.29 -29.02
N GLU A 158 -24.16 -22.46 -30.33
CA GLU A 158 -23.68 -21.38 -31.20
C GLU A 158 -24.88 -20.59 -31.79
N PHE A 159 -24.80 -19.25 -31.72
CA PHE A 159 -25.75 -18.35 -32.35
C PHE A 159 -25.25 -17.92 -33.71
N LYS A 160 -25.78 -18.58 -34.76
CA LYS A 160 -25.37 -18.32 -36.16
C LYS A 160 -26.11 -17.11 -36.73
N ASN A 161 -25.41 -16.34 -37.57
CA ASN A 161 -25.99 -15.29 -38.41
C ASN A 161 -26.59 -14.08 -37.66
N VAL A 162 -26.24 -13.82 -36.40
CA VAL A 162 -26.72 -12.63 -35.68
C VAL A 162 -26.24 -11.36 -36.38
N ASN A 163 -25.00 -11.30 -36.79
CA ASN A 163 -24.43 -10.16 -37.51
C ASN A 163 -25.15 -9.94 -38.87
N ASP A 164 -25.41 -10.98 -39.65
CA ASP A 164 -26.09 -10.88 -40.92
C ASP A 164 -27.54 -10.37 -40.74
N THR A 165 -28.21 -10.80 -39.71
CA THR A 165 -29.58 -10.32 -39.36
C THR A 165 -29.56 -8.84 -39.03
N LEU A 166 -28.60 -8.37 -38.24
CA LEU A 166 -28.45 -6.96 -37.90
C LEU A 166 -28.10 -6.10 -39.12
N LEU A 167 -27.15 -6.55 -39.95
CA LEU A 167 -26.75 -5.84 -41.15
C LEU A 167 -27.91 -5.76 -42.17
N LYS A 168 -28.71 -6.81 -42.34
CA LYS A 168 -29.88 -6.81 -43.21
C LYS A 168 -31.02 -5.92 -42.71
N LYS A 169 -31.30 -6.00 -41.40
CA LYS A 169 -32.42 -5.25 -40.77
C LYS A 169 -32.17 -3.74 -40.71
N PHE A 170 -30.89 -3.32 -40.48
CA PHE A 170 -30.56 -1.93 -40.22
C PHE A 170 -29.72 -1.26 -41.32
N ALA A 171 -29.36 -2.02 -42.39
CA ALA A 171 -28.60 -1.51 -43.55
C ALA A 171 -27.31 -0.74 -43.21
N ARG A 172 -26.69 -1.06 -42.09
CA ARG A 172 -25.47 -0.40 -41.58
C ARG A 172 -24.28 -1.32 -41.62
N LYS A 173 -23.23 -0.90 -42.32
CA LYS A 173 -21.94 -1.60 -42.37
C LYS A 173 -21.11 -1.45 -41.09
N ASP A 174 -21.59 -0.64 -40.14
CA ASP A 174 -20.80 -0.14 -39.00
C ASP A 174 -21.15 -0.83 -37.66
N VAL A 175 -21.97 -1.89 -37.67
CA VAL A 175 -22.44 -2.62 -36.48
C VAL A 175 -21.46 -3.71 -36.05
N ILE A 176 -20.20 -3.57 -36.39
CA ILE A 176 -19.27 -4.71 -36.42
C ILE A 176 -18.70 -5.10 -35.06
N ASN A 177 -18.73 -4.24 -34.02
CA ASN A 177 -18.02 -4.56 -32.78
C ASN A 177 -18.97 -4.52 -31.57
N ILE A 178 -19.18 -5.65 -30.90
CA ILE A 178 -19.82 -5.67 -29.58
C ILE A 178 -18.80 -5.21 -28.54
N TYR A 179 -19.15 -4.18 -27.79
CA TYR A 179 -18.30 -3.70 -26.69
C TYR A 179 -18.72 -4.31 -25.36
N THR A 180 -20.00 -4.27 -25.05
CA THR A 180 -20.53 -4.82 -23.81
C THR A 180 -22.01 -5.16 -23.95
N VAL A 181 -22.46 -6.05 -23.07
CA VAL A 181 -23.86 -6.43 -22.90
C VAL A 181 -24.26 -6.08 -21.48
N GLN A 182 -25.45 -5.46 -21.32
CA GLN A 182 -26.01 -5.12 -20.03
C GLN A 182 -27.49 -5.52 -19.99
N LYS A 183 -28.02 -5.74 -18.80
CA LYS A 183 -29.43 -5.95 -18.57
C LYS A 183 -30.02 -4.69 -17.89
N ASN A 184 -31.10 -4.15 -18.46
CA ASN A 184 -31.76 -3.03 -17.84
C ASN A 184 -32.74 -3.49 -16.72
N PRO A 185 -33.26 -2.59 -15.86
CA PRO A 185 -34.19 -2.95 -14.79
C PRO A 185 -35.47 -3.62 -15.26
N ALA A 186 -35.86 -3.44 -16.54
CA ALA A 186 -37.01 -4.11 -17.15
C ALA A 186 -36.71 -5.56 -17.60
N GLY A 187 -35.48 -6.03 -17.39
CA GLY A 187 -35.03 -7.37 -17.79
C GLY A 187 -34.67 -7.49 -19.28
N GLU A 188 -34.63 -6.39 -20.03
CA GLU A 188 -34.22 -6.38 -21.44
C GLU A 188 -32.72 -6.21 -21.57
N TYR A 189 -32.12 -6.75 -22.63
CA TYR A 189 -30.64 -6.69 -22.86
C TYR A 189 -30.30 -5.50 -23.76
N LEU A 190 -29.32 -4.70 -23.34
CA LEU A 190 -28.74 -3.62 -24.10
C LEU A 190 -27.34 -4.09 -24.61
N VAL A 191 -27.19 -4.15 -25.92
CA VAL A 191 -25.92 -4.49 -26.57
C VAL A 191 -25.31 -3.23 -27.16
N TRP A 192 -24.18 -2.85 -26.63
CA TRP A 192 -23.44 -1.64 -27.01
C TRP A 192 -22.42 -1.97 -28.08
N THR A 193 -22.47 -1.23 -29.16
CA THR A 193 -21.55 -1.37 -30.29
C THR A 193 -20.80 -0.07 -30.58
N ALA A 194 -19.93 -0.10 -31.57
CA ALA A 194 -19.13 1.06 -31.95
C ALA A 194 -19.94 2.34 -32.27
N ARG A 195 -21.19 2.22 -32.73
CA ARG A 195 -22.00 3.37 -33.15
C ARG A 195 -23.47 3.28 -32.79
N ALA A 196 -23.88 2.21 -32.12
CA ALA A 196 -25.29 1.97 -31.85
C ALA A 196 -25.50 1.21 -30.53
N ILE A 197 -26.69 1.34 -29.99
CA ILE A 197 -27.21 0.53 -28.89
C ILE A 197 -28.38 -0.24 -29.42
N PHE A 198 -28.33 -1.56 -29.31
CA PHE A 198 -29.41 -2.46 -29.65
C PHE A 198 -30.07 -2.99 -28.38
N LYS A 199 -31.38 -3.05 -28.38
CA LYS A 199 -32.16 -3.65 -27.32
C LYS A 199 -32.77 -4.98 -27.77
N PHE A 200 -32.70 -5.97 -26.90
CA PHE A 200 -33.22 -7.32 -27.13
C PHE A 200 -34.09 -7.72 -25.95
N LYS A 201 -35.28 -8.27 -26.23
CA LYS A 201 -36.10 -8.90 -25.19
C LYS A 201 -35.58 -10.24 -24.77
N LYS A 202 -35.01 -10.99 -25.71
CA LYS A 202 -34.25 -12.20 -25.51
C LYS A 202 -32.90 -12.02 -26.20
N LEU A 203 -31.84 -12.29 -25.48
CA LEU A 203 -30.49 -11.93 -25.91
C LEU A 203 -30.20 -12.49 -27.30
N PHE A 204 -29.75 -11.62 -28.21
CA PHE A 204 -29.42 -11.85 -29.61
C PHE A 204 -30.59 -12.29 -30.51
N GLU A 205 -31.84 -12.23 -30.05
CA GLU A 205 -33.05 -12.47 -30.84
C GLU A 205 -33.86 -11.16 -31.02
N ASP A 206 -34.40 -10.90 -32.21
CA ASP A 206 -35.24 -9.76 -32.58
C ASP A 206 -34.73 -8.38 -32.08
N PRO A 207 -33.60 -7.87 -32.58
CA PRO A 207 -33.01 -6.61 -32.15
C PRO A 207 -33.89 -5.40 -32.54
N VAL A 208 -33.90 -4.42 -31.60
CA VAL A 208 -34.47 -3.08 -31.81
C VAL A 208 -33.32 -2.08 -31.68
N LEU A 209 -33.16 -1.20 -32.69
CA LEU A 209 -32.21 -0.10 -32.60
C LEU A 209 -32.80 1.01 -31.72
N VAL A 210 -32.15 1.31 -30.60
CA VAL A 210 -32.63 2.33 -29.64
C VAL A 210 -31.82 3.61 -29.67
N TYR A 211 -30.56 3.52 -29.99
CA TYR A 211 -29.69 4.68 -30.13
C TYR A 211 -28.69 4.49 -31.27
N SER A 212 -28.41 5.55 -32.03
CA SER A 212 -27.31 5.51 -33.02
C SER A 212 -26.77 6.91 -33.27
N GLN A 213 -25.48 6.97 -33.57
CA GLN A 213 -24.80 8.19 -33.98
C GLN A 213 -23.77 7.93 -35.09
N ASN A 214 -23.30 9.01 -35.72
CA ASN A 214 -22.33 8.91 -36.80
C ASN A 214 -20.90 8.73 -36.27
N ASP A 215 -20.63 9.24 -35.07
CA ASP A 215 -19.32 9.14 -34.43
C ASP A 215 -19.16 7.81 -33.69
N TRP A 216 -17.89 7.42 -33.47
CA TRP A 216 -17.60 6.18 -32.76
C TRP A 216 -17.83 6.35 -31.26
N LEU A 217 -18.67 5.47 -30.69
CA LEU A 217 -18.70 5.18 -29.28
C LEU A 217 -17.46 4.35 -28.97
N ARG A 218 -16.52 4.89 -28.23
CA ARG A 218 -15.30 4.13 -27.91
C ARG A 218 -15.51 3.27 -26.68
N HIS A 219 -14.81 2.17 -26.64
CA HIS A 219 -14.94 1.16 -25.58
C HIS A 219 -14.32 1.64 -24.26
N ALA A 220 -14.97 2.55 -23.57
CA ALA A 220 -14.76 2.77 -22.15
C ALA A 220 -16.13 2.80 -21.50
N SER A 221 -16.39 1.88 -20.60
CA SER A 221 -17.65 1.82 -19.89
C SER A 221 -17.42 1.68 -18.40
N ALA A 222 -18.18 2.46 -17.63
CA ALA A 222 -18.25 2.34 -16.19
C ALA A 222 -19.69 2.52 -15.77
N THR A 223 -20.11 1.83 -14.72
CA THR A 223 -21.42 2.01 -14.09
C THR A 223 -21.26 2.68 -12.74
N ARG A 224 -22.05 3.70 -12.47
CA ARG A 224 -22.12 4.35 -11.18
C ARG A 224 -23.53 4.89 -10.93
N ASP A 225 -24.06 4.69 -9.74
CA ASP A 225 -25.35 5.25 -9.30
C ASP A 225 -26.52 4.96 -10.28
N GLY A 226 -26.51 3.78 -10.92
CA GLY A 226 -27.52 3.38 -11.92
C GLY A 226 -27.34 4.04 -13.29
N TYR A 227 -26.26 4.74 -13.53
CA TYR A 227 -25.89 5.31 -14.83
C TYR A 227 -24.76 4.53 -15.48
N PHE A 228 -24.82 4.49 -16.80
CA PHE A 228 -23.77 3.95 -17.66
C PHE A 228 -23.04 5.07 -18.38
N TYR A 229 -21.73 5.04 -18.32
CA TYR A 229 -20.88 6.05 -18.93
C TYR A 229 -20.09 5.42 -20.07
N ILE A 230 -19.97 6.11 -21.18
CA ILE A 230 -19.20 5.69 -22.35
C ILE A 230 -18.44 6.87 -22.94
N VAL A 231 -17.20 6.66 -23.34
CA VAL A 231 -16.45 7.69 -24.06
C VAL A 231 -16.93 7.76 -25.49
N ALA A 232 -17.33 8.95 -25.91
CA ALA A 232 -17.72 9.26 -27.25
C ALA A 232 -16.77 10.30 -27.83
N HIS A 233 -16.33 10.08 -29.05
CA HIS A 233 -15.51 11.03 -29.82
C HIS A 233 -14.47 11.79 -28.98
N GLU A 234 -13.36 11.18 -28.65
CA GLU A 234 -12.13 11.71 -28.00
C GLU A 234 -12.26 12.77 -26.89
N SER A 235 -13.37 13.48 -26.80
CA SER A 235 -13.55 14.64 -25.94
C SER A 235 -14.80 14.62 -25.05
N TRP A 236 -15.63 13.60 -25.15
CA TRP A 236 -16.88 13.54 -24.42
C TRP A 236 -17.11 12.21 -23.73
N ILE A 237 -17.65 12.25 -22.51
CA ILE A 237 -18.20 11.12 -21.79
C ILE A 237 -19.71 11.26 -21.84
N TYR A 238 -20.37 10.30 -22.47
CA TYR A 238 -21.84 10.25 -22.49
C TYR A 238 -22.33 9.47 -21.28
N LYS A 239 -23.30 10.06 -20.58
CA LYS A 239 -23.99 9.49 -19.43
C LYS A 239 -25.34 8.99 -19.86
N PHE A 240 -25.58 7.70 -19.75
CA PHE A 240 -26.84 7.06 -20.07
C PHE A 240 -27.55 6.57 -18.82
N ARG A 241 -28.87 6.59 -18.88
CA ARG A 241 -29.72 5.81 -17.99
C ARG A 241 -30.55 4.89 -18.87
N ASP A 242 -30.32 3.58 -18.73
CA ASP A 242 -30.78 2.57 -19.69
C ASP A 242 -30.35 2.95 -21.14
N GLU A 243 -31.26 3.07 -22.10
CA GLU A 243 -30.97 3.49 -23.46
C GLU A 243 -30.98 5.00 -23.70
N PHE A 244 -31.32 5.81 -22.69
CA PHE A 244 -31.49 7.25 -22.84
C PHE A 244 -30.21 8.01 -22.49
N LEU A 245 -29.75 8.83 -23.42
CA LEU A 245 -28.66 9.78 -23.18
C LEU A 245 -29.19 10.89 -22.26
N ILE A 246 -28.63 11.00 -21.06
CA ILE A 246 -29.01 11.94 -20.03
C ILE A 246 -28.14 13.19 -20.08
N ASP A 247 -26.83 13.01 -20.30
CA ASP A 247 -25.88 14.11 -20.24
C ASP A 247 -24.63 13.80 -21.07
N SER A 248 -23.85 14.84 -21.37
CA SER A 248 -22.56 14.73 -22.03
C SER A 248 -21.53 15.59 -21.30
N ILE A 249 -20.49 14.96 -20.74
CA ILE A 249 -19.46 15.60 -19.95
C ILE A 249 -18.23 15.80 -20.83
N PRO A 250 -17.72 17.04 -21.01
CA PRO A 250 -16.51 17.25 -21.78
C PRO A 250 -15.29 16.72 -21.03
N ILE A 251 -14.41 16.00 -21.73
CA ILE A 251 -13.11 15.62 -21.20
C ILE A 251 -12.17 16.81 -21.39
N PRO A 252 -11.64 17.43 -20.33
CA PRO A 252 -10.83 18.65 -20.42
C PRO A 252 -9.40 18.38 -20.93
N ILE A 253 -9.25 17.47 -21.88
CA ILE A 253 -7.98 17.09 -22.49
C ILE A 253 -8.13 17.16 -23.99
N THR A 254 -7.39 18.10 -24.62
CA THR A 254 -7.26 18.15 -26.07
C THR A 254 -6.31 17.05 -26.51
N THR A 255 -6.84 15.96 -27.05
CA THR A 255 -6.02 14.86 -27.57
C THR A 255 -5.91 14.98 -29.08
N GLU A 256 -4.87 15.63 -29.60
CA GLU A 256 -4.61 15.65 -31.03
C GLU A 256 -4.24 14.28 -31.63
N TYR A 257 -3.96 13.26 -30.81
CA TYR A 257 -3.38 11.98 -31.27
C TYR A 257 -3.94 10.67 -30.72
N SER A 258 -5.04 10.64 -29.96
CA SER A 258 -5.50 9.38 -29.37
C SER A 258 -6.50 8.59 -30.24
N VAL A 259 -6.21 8.40 -31.51
CA VAL A 259 -7.08 7.61 -32.44
C VAL A 259 -7.08 6.11 -32.16
N GLN A 260 -6.41 5.60 -31.12
CA GLN A 260 -6.28 4.17 -30.92
C GLN A 260 -7.19 3.60 -29.82
N LYS A 261 -8.00 2.68 -30.28
CA LYS A 261 -8.75 1.56 -29.68
C LYS A 261 -8.58 1.36 -28.15
N ASN A 262 -9.69 1.36 -27.45
CA ASN A 262 -9.88 0.94 -26.06
C ASN A 262 -9.45 1.95 -25.01
N ASN A 263 -10.28 2.96 -24.77
CA ASN A 263 -10.17 3.80 -23.60
C ASN A 263 -10.82 3.07 -22.40
N TYR A 264 -10.17 3.13 -21.23
CA TYR A 264 -10.75 2.63 -19.99
C TYR A 264 -10.99 3.80 -19.04
N MET A 265 -12.05 3.70 -18.28
CA MET A 265 -12.40 4.63 -17.23
C MET A 265 -12.87 3.87 -16.00
N LEU A 266 -12.67 4.48 -14.84
CA LEU A 266 -13.02 3.94 -13.56
C LEU A 266 -13.48 5.07 -12.65
N TRP A 267 -14.57 4.86 -11.91
CA TRP A 267 -14.88 5.64 -10.72
C TRP A 267 -14.37 4.90 -9.50
N ASP A 268 -13.52 5.55 -8.70
CA ASP A 268 -13.06 4.94 -7.46
C ASP A 268 -14.07 5.17 -6.31
N HIS A 269 -13.83 4.53 -5.17
CA HIS A 269 -14.68 4.60 -3.99
C HIS A 269 -14.78 6.03 -3.41
N ASN A 270 -13.76 6.88 -3.60
CA ASN A 270 -13.72 8.28 -3.17
C ASN A 270 -14.40 9.24 -4.17
N GLY A 271 -14.94 8.70 -5.26
CA GLY A 271 -15.61 9.47 -6.30
C GLY A 271 -14.67 10.18 -7.27
N PHE A 272 -13.41 9.80 -7.31
CA PHE A 272 -12.52 10.26 -8.37
C PHE A 272 -12.77 9.48 -9.65
N PHE A 273 -12.72 10.19 -10.77
CA PHE A 273 -12.84 9.63 -12.09
C PHE A 273 -11.46 9.45 -12.71
N TRP A 274 -11.10 8.19 -13.00
CA TRP A 274 -9.85 7.81 -13.63
C TRP A 274 -10.06 7.55 -15.10
N TYR A 275 -9.25 8.21 -15.94
CA TYR A 275 -9.32 8.09 -17.38
C TYR A 275 -7.94 7.88 -17.97
N ARG A 276 -7.79 6.85 -18.79
CA ARG A 276 -6.55 6.60 -19.49
C ARG A 276 -6.57 7.16 -20.91
N THR A 277 -5.43 7.66 -21.34
CA THR A 277 -5.11 7.92 -22.74
C THR A 277 -4.08 6.89 -23.21
N TRP A 278 -3.91 6.76 -24.52
CA TRP A 278 -2.93 5.81 -25.05
C TRP A 278 -1.48 6.26 -24.84
N ASP A 279 -1.19 7.54 -25.07
CA ASP A 279 0.14 8.11 -25.18
C ASP A 279 0.47 9.15 -24.10
N LYS A 280 -0.54 9.66 -23.39
CA LYS A 280 -0.37 10.70 -22.37
C LYS A 280 -0.69 10.23 -20.94
N GLY A 281 -0.72 8.92 -20.72
CA GLY A 281 -0.89 8.36 -19.39
C GLY A 281 -2.30 8.38 -18.86
N VAL A 282 -2.41 8.50 -17.53
CA VAL A 282 -3.65 8.41 -16.78
C VAL A 282 -3.95 9.73 -16.09
N TYR A 283 -5.18 10.18 -16.26
CA TYR A 283 -5.72 11.38 -15.60
C TYR A 283 -6.73 11.00 -14.53
N CYS A 284 -6.65 11.68 -13.42
CA CYS A 284 -7.60 11.56 -12.32
C CYS A 284 -8.34 12.88 -12.16
N PHE A 285 -9.67 12.83 -12.18
CA PHE A 285 -10.55 14.00 -12.11
C PHE A 285 -11.38 13.98 -10.81
N LYS A 286 -11.67 15.15 -10.30
CA LYS A 286 -12.69 15.40 -9.29
C LYS A 286 -13.40 16.71 -9.62
N ASP A 287 -14.74 16.71 -9.55
CA ASP A 287 -15.57 17.88 -9.85
C ASP A 287 -15.17 18.54 -11.18
N ASP A 288 -15.07 17.73 -12.24
CA ASP A 288 -14.70 18.10 -13.63
C ASP A 288 -13.33 18.76 -13.80
N ARG A 289 -12.44 18.65 -12.81
CA ARG A 289 -11.07 19.17 -12.86
C ARG A 289 -10.05 18.04 -12.78
N VAL A 290 -8.97 18.16 -13.55
CA VAL A 290 -7.82 17.29 -13.40
C VAL A 290 -7.13 17.58 -12.06
N VAL A 291 -7.13 16.60 -11.17
CA VAL A 291 -6.45 16.70 -9.86
C VAL A 291 -5.09 16.02 -9.87
N ARG A 292 -4.92 15.01 -10.75
CA ARG A 292 -3.64 14.29 -10.93
C ARG A 292 -3.46 13.83 -12.38
N HIS A 293 -2.21 13.77 -12.78
CA HIS A 293 -1.78 13.19 -14.04
C HIS A 293 -0.60 12.26 -13.78
N PHE A 294 -0.64 11.07 -14.35
CA PHE A 294 0.40 10.05 -14.27
C PHE A 294 0.92 9.78 -15.66
N ASP A 295 2.18 10.08 -15.90
CA ASP A 295 2.85 9.86 -17.18
C ASP A 295 3.26 8.37 -17.30
N ILE A 296 2.25 7.52 -17.54
CA ILE A 296 2.41 6.09 -17.74
C ILE A 296 2.07 5.76 -19.18
N GLU A 297 3.07 5.43 -19.96
CA GLU A 297 2.88 5.15 -21.38
C GLU A 297 2.15 3.82 -21.62
N GLN A 298 1.35 3.79 -22.68
CA GLN A 298 0.69 2.60 -23.22
C GLN A 298 -0.07 1.79 -22.16
N VAL A 299 -0.87 2.49 -21.37
CA VAL A 299 -1.73 1.86 -20.37
C VAL A 299 -2.68 0.87 -21.01
N SER A 300 -2.82 -0.33 -20.48
CA SER A 300 -3.72 -1.38 -20.96
C SER A 300 -5.04 -1.43 -20.18
N MET A 301 -4.98 -1.34 -18.84
CA MET A 301 -6.15 -1.46 -17.97
C MET A 301 -5.97 -0.63 -16.71
N ILE A 302 -7.11 -0.23 -16.10
CA ILE A 302 -7.17 0.37 -14.75
C ILE A 302 -8.25 -0.36 -13.96
N ILE A 303 -7.94 -0.81 -12.75
CA ILE A 303 -8.93 -1.36 -11.81
C ILE A 303 -8.72 -0.79 -10.41
N GLN A 304 -9.74 -0.91 -9.56
CA GLN A 304 -9.64 -0.72 -8.12
C GLN A 304 -9.75 -2.09 -7.43
N ASP A 305 -8.85 -2.38 -6.47
CA ASP A 305 -8.94 -3.60 -5.68
C ASP A 305 -9.83 -3.42 -4.43
N HIS A 306 -9.99 -4.48 -3.65
CA HIS A 306 -10.80 -4.49 -2.42
C HIS A 306 -10.20 -3.65 -1.29
N GLU A 307 -8.90 -3.37 -1.31
CA GLU A 307 -8.21 -2.43 -0.40
C GLU A 307 -8.22 -1.00 -0.95
N HIS A 308 -9.00 -0.75 -2.02
CA HIS A 308 -9.12 0.53 -2.71
C HIS A 308 -7.87 1.03 -3.44
N ASN A 309 -6.82 0.22 -3.59
CA ASN A 309 -5.69 0.58 -4.43
C ASN A 309 -6.11 0.62 -5.92
N ILE A 310 -5.51 1.54 -6.65
CA ILE A 310 -5.68 1.62 -8.10
C ILE A 310 -4.52 0.88 -8.78
N TRP A 311 -4.85 -0.10 -9.59
CA TRP A 311 -3.89 -0.87 -10.38
C TRP A 311 -3.94 -0.42 -11.83
N ILE A 312 -2.79 -0.11 -12.39
CA ILE A 312 -2.63 0.35 -13.78
C ILE A 312 -1.64 -0.58 -14.46
N SER A 313 -2.08 -1.31 -15.47
CA SER A 313 -1.19 -2.14 -16.29
C SER A 313 -0.80 -1.43 -17.58
N SER A 314 0.37 -1.81 -18.14
CA SER A 314 0.92 -1.24 -19.36
C SER A 314 1.34 -2.32 -20.35
N TYR A 315 1.24 -1.99 -21.65
CA TYR A 315 1.75 -2.85 -22.74
C TYR A 315 3.29 -2.89 -22.82
N ARG A 316 4.02 -2.12 -22.01
CA ARG A 316 5.49 -2.08 -22.02
C ARG A 316 6.14 -1.97 -20.65
N ASN A 317 5.46 -1.34 -19.72
CA ASN A 317 6.10 -0.87 -18.48
C ASN A 317 5.63 -1.65 -17.23
N GLY A 318 5.09 -2.86 -17.40
CA GLY A 318 4.63 -3.67 -16.27
C GLY A 318 3.35 -3.14 -15.62
N VAL A 319 3.35 -3.05 -14.30
CA VAL A 319 2.16 -2.72 -13.51
C VAL A 319 2.49 -1.68 -12.46
N TYR A 320 1.61 -0.70 -12.30
CA TYR A 320 1.68 0.31 -11.24
C TYR A 320 0.54 0.08 -10.25
N LYS A 321 0.87 0.10 -8.97
CA LYS A 321 -0.10 0.16 -7.87
C LYS A 321 -0.06 1.55 -7.26
N ILE A 322 -1.20 2.18 -7.12
CA ILE A 322 -1.36 3.49 -6.51
C ILE A 322 -2.19 3.32 -5.25
N SER A 323 -1.66 3.73 -4.11
CA SER A 323 -2.38 3.66 -2.83
C SER A 323 -3.62 4.58 -2.81
N PRO A 324 -4.70 4.22 -2.10
CA PRO A 324 -5.98 4.94 -2.12
C PRO A 324 -5.87 6.40 -1.64
N ASN A 325 -4.87 6.68 -0.81
CA ASN A 325 -4.67 8.01 -0.25
C ASN A 325 -3.92 8.98 -1.17
N LEU A 326 -3.45 8.54 -2.35
CA LEU A 326 -2.64 9.39 -3.25
C LEU A 326 -3.36 10.66 -3.70
N THR A 327 -4.66 10.62 -3.90
CA THR A 327 -5.46 11.77 -4.32
C THR A 327 -5.75 12.74 -3.18
N SER A 328 -5.46 12.34 -1.96
CA SER A 328 -5.82 13.03 -0.72
C SER A 328 -4.68 13.88 -0.16
N TYR A 329 -3.45 13.75 -0.62
CA TYR A 329 -2.30 14.52 -0.13
C TYR A 329 -1.49 15.17 -1.24
N ARG A 330 -0.69 16.16 -0.88
CA ARG A 330 0.26 16.83 -1.78
C ARG A 330 1.66 16.31 -1.52
N HIS A 331 2.35 15.97 -2.57
CA HIS A 331 3.74 15.57 -2.50
C HIS A 331 4.60 16.48 -3.39
N PHE A 332 5.67 17.00 -2.82
CA PHE A 332 6.67 17.81 -3.50
C PHE A 332 7.95 16.99 -3.57
N GLU A 333 8.26 16.53 -4.79
CA GLU A 333 9.40 15.67 -5.04
C GLU A 333 10.73 16.33 -4.69
N ASN A 334 11.70 15.51 -4.30
CA ASN A 334 13.06 15.97 -3.99
C ASN A 334 13.77 16.65 -5.17
N THR A 335 13.31 16.45 -6.40
CA THR A 335 13.77 17.16 -7.61
C THR A 335 13.65 18.66 -7.47
N LEU A 336 12.61 19.17 -6.78
CA LEU A 336 12.43 20.57 -6.43
C LEU A 336 13.46 21.05 -5.40
N PHE A 337 14.10 20.13 -4.67
CA PHE A 337 15.03 20.38 -3.59
C PHE A 337 16.45 19.86 -3.93
N GLN A 338 16.87 20.01 -5.16
CA GLN A 338 18.19 19.60 -5.67
C GLN A 338 18.47 18.09 -5.50
N ASN A 339 17.45 17.25 -5.67
CA ASN A 339 17.49 15.79 -5.48
C ASN A 339 17.89 15.37 -4.06
N ARG A 340 17.54 16.16 -3.04
CA ARG A 340 17.77 15.87 -1.64
C ARG A 340 16.45 15.73 -0.90
N GLY A 341 16.40 14.81 0.08
CA GLY A 341 15.25 14.64 0.96
C GLY A 341 15.10 15.80 1.95
N VAL A 342 13.92 15.91 2.55
CA VAL A 342 13.61 16.90 3.58
C VAL A 342 13.98 16.36 4.95
N ARG A 343 14.87 17.08 5.67
CA ARG A 343 15.49 16.62 6.92
C ARG A 343 14.77 17.08 8.18
N SER A 344 14.31 18.32 8.20
CA SER A 344 13.63 18.90 9.37
C SER A 344 12.55 19.87 8.92
N ILE A 345 11.48 19.95 9.70
CA ILE A 345 10.29 20.76 9.41
C ILE A 345 9.89 21.50 10.67
N ASP A 346 9.50 22.76 10.55
CA ASP A 346 8.87 23.51 11.66
C ASP A 346 7.75 24.43 11.13
N SER A 347 6.77 24.73 11.99
CA SER A 347 5.62 25.55 11.62
C SER A 347 5.89 27.05 11.85
N ASP A 348 5.28 27.87 11.01
CA ASP A 348 5.21 29.32 11.19
C ASP A 348 3.85 29.70 11.80
N PRO A 349 3.79 30.39 12.94
CA PRO A 349 2.53 30.88 13.51
C PRO A 349 1.73 31.80 12.57
N GLY A 350 2.37 32.40 11.57
CA GLY A 350 1.72 33.20 10.53
C GLY A 350 1.13 32.38 9.38
N GLY A 351 1.12 31.03 9.50
CA GLY A 351 0.64 30.08 8.49
C GLY A 351 1.67 29.87 7.39
N GLY A 352 2.33 28.75 7.42
CA GLY A 352 3.38 28.31 6.50
C GLY A 352 4.29 27.32 7.18
N ILE A 353 5.20 26.73 6.42
CA ILE A 353 6.08 25.68 6.89
C ILE A 353 7.51 26.00 6.49
N TRP A 354 8.38 26.00 7.49
CA TRP A 354 9.82 26.05 7.33
C TRP A 354 10.37 24.62 7.21
N PHE A 355 11.29 24.38 6.31
CA PHE A 355 11.95 23.07 6.21
C PHE A 355 13.35 23.20 5.58
N THR A 356 14.15 22.14 5.78
CA THR A 356 15.50 22.04 5.22
C THR A 356 15.72 20.72 4.49
N ASN A 357 16.51 20.75 3.43
CA ASN A 357 16.95 19.56 2.69
C ASN A 357 18.38 19.11 3.08
N GLY A 358 18.89 19.59 4.20
CA GLY A 358 20.27 19.35 4.64
C GLY A 358 21.31 20.32 4.07
N GLN A 359 20.95 21.17 3.10
CA GLN A 359 21.87 22.14 2.50
C GLN A 359 21.25 23.54 2.39
N LEU A 360 19.95 23.61 2.14
CA LEU A 360 19.21 24.84 1.95
C LEU A 360 17.99 24.85 2.86
N VAL A 361 17.55 26.05 3.19
CA VAL A 361 16.34 26.30 3.96
C VAL A 361 15.25 26.86 3.07
N TYR A 362 14.07 26.35 3.22
CA TYR A 362 12.89 26.70 2.44
C TYR A 362 11.75 27.15 3.34
N PHE A 363 10.89 27.98 2.79
CA PHE A 363 9.61 28.35 3.38
C PHE A 363 8.51 28.11 2.35
N LEU A 364 7.50 27.33 2.75
CA LEU A 364 6.31 27.05 1.95
C LEU A 364 5.13 27.83 2.53
N LYS A 365 4.49 28.67 1.71
CA LYS A 365 3.26 29.39 2.05
C LYS A 365 2.39 29.56 0.80
N ASN A 366 1.09 29.25 0.92
CA ASN A 366 0.13 29.36 -0.20
C ASN A 366 0.60 28.68 -1.48
N ASP A 367 1.18 27.49 -1.37
CA ASP A 367 1.75 26.70 -2.48
C ASP A 367 2.97 27.34 -3.17
N GLU A 368 3.54 28.38 -2.58
CA GLU A 368 4.74 29.04 -3.10
C GLU A 368 5.95 28.72 -2.22
N PHE A 369 7.06 28.35 -2.89
CA PHE A 369 8.34 28.10 -2.22
C PHE A 369 9.21 29.36 -2.24
N TYR A 370 9.81 29.63 -1.08
CA TYR A 370 10.82 30.67 -0.92
C TYR A 370 12.08 30.03 -0.37
N GLN A 371 13.23 30.38 -0.93
CA GLN A 371 14.54 29.84 -0.53
C GLN A 371 15.31 30.88 0.28
N LEU A 372 15.89 30.45 1.39
CA LEU A 372 16.83 31.23 2.18
C LEU A 372 18.26 30.94 1.71
N ASP A 373 18.95 31.97 1.29
CA ASP A 373 20.37 31.92 0.94
C ASP A 373 21.17 32.70 1.99
N ILE A 374 22.00 32.00 2.78
CA ILE A 374 22.83 32.63 3.82
C ILE A 374 24.25 32.93 3.34
N GLY A 375 24.54 32.71 2.06
CA GLY A 375 25.82 33.07 1.45
C GLY A 375 27.05 32.32 2.00
N LYS A 376 26.86 31.13 2.57
CA LYS A 376 27.93 30.29 3.10
C LYS A 376 27.95 28.94 2.40
N ASP A 377 29.06 28.61 1.76
CA ASP A 377 29.27 27.31 1.13
C ASP A 377 29.64 26.25 2.20
N ASN A 378 29.25 24.98 1.95
CA ASN A 378 29.57 23.82 2.77
C ASN A 378 29.01 23.85 4.22
N VAL A 379 27.83 24.41 4.42
CA VAL A 379 27.10 24.30 5.70
C VAL A 379 25.97 23.29 5.53
N SER A 380 25.80 22.42 6.53
CA SER A 380 24.65 21.51 6.62
C SER A 380 23.57 22.11 7.52
N PHE A 381 22.29 21.85 7.16
CA PHE A 381 21.14 22.29 7.93
C PHE A 381 20.22 21.09 8.19
N ASP A 382 20.52 20.33 9.24
CA ASP A 382 19.72 19.15 9.58
C ASP A 382 18.57 19.46 10.52
N VAL A 383 18.58 20.63 11.16
CA VAL A 383 17.54 21.09 12.09
C VAL A 383 17.10 22.51 11.78
N ILE A 384 15.83 22.78 12.00
CA ILE A 384 15.20 24.09 11.85
C ILE A 384 14.22 24.33 13.00
N TYR A 385 14.27 25.53 13.56
CA TYR A 385 13.36 25.97 14.61
C TYR A 385 12.90 27.41 14.33
N HIS A 386 11.61 27.62 14.31
CA HIS A 386 11.03 28.94 14.23
C HIS A 386 10.64 29.43 15.62
N LEU A 387 11.26 30.52 16.10
CA LEU A 387 11.02 31.06 17.44
C LEU A 387 9.85 32.01 17.45
N LYS A 388 10.00 33.15 16.75
CA LYS A 388 8.99 34.19 16.64
C LYS A 388 8.76 34.53 15.18
N LYS A 389 7.79 35.36 14.88
CA LYS A 389 7.31 35.74 13.55
C LYS A 389 8.41 36.03 12.51
N ASP A 390 9.59 36.44 12.92
CA ASP A 390 10.69 36.81 12.02
C ASP A 390 12.06 36.28 12.46
N HIS A 391 12.08 35.29 13.38
CA HIS A 391 13.32 34.75 13.95
C HIS A 391 13.42 33.22 13.74
N LEU A 392 14.45 32.81 13.02
CA LEU A 392 14.71 31.43 12.64
C LEU A 392 16.07 30.97 13.21
N ILE A 393 16.10 29.76 13.74
CA ILE A 393 17.34 29.05 14.09
C ILE A 393 17.50 27.88 13.14
N VAL A 394 18.65 27.77 12.51
CA VAL A 394 19.01 26.65 11.63
C VAL A 394 20.41 26.15 11.94
N GLY A 395 20.67 24.87 11.75
CA GLY A 395 21.99 24.32 12.00
C GLY A 395 22.14 22.85 11.72
N GLU A 396 23.30 22.33 12.04
CA GLU A 396 23.65 20.92 11.95
C GLU A 396 23.79 20.37 13.36
N GLN A 397 23.21 19.21 13.63
CA GLN A 397 23.34 18.54 14.92
C GLN A 397 24.81 18.25 15.21
N ALA A 398 25.26 18.60 16.44
CA ALA A 398 26.65 18.52 16.88
C ALA A 398 27.65 19.43 16.11
N SER A 399 27.20 20.48 15.46
CA SER A 399 28.02 21.43 14.70
C SER A 399 27.55 22.89 14.90
N ASP A 400 27.46 23.66 13.83
CA ASP A 400 27.18 25.08 13.86
C ASP A 400 25.69 25.40 13.77
N TYR A 401 25.23 26.38 14.55
CA TYR A 401 23.89 26.95 14.46
C TYR A 401 23.94 28.40 14.03
N PHE A 402 22.89 28.82 13.33
CA PHE A 402 22.70 30.19 12.84
C PHE A 402 21.39 30.73 13.37
N SER A 403 21.45 31.89 14.01
CA SER A 403 20.31 32.71 14.41
C SER A 403 20.08 33.75 13.32
N ILE A 404 18.91 33.72 12.67
CA ILE A 404 18.57 34.58 11.53
C ILE A 404 17.33 35.41 11.89
N ARG A 405 17.45 36.72 11.82
CA ARG A 405 16.38 37.64 12.17
C ARG A 405 15.87 38.45 11.00
N GLY A 406 14.66 38.96 11.14
CA GLY A 406 14.00 39.75 10.11
C GLY A 406 13.71 38.96 8.84
N VAL A 407 13.47 37.65 9.00
CA VAL A 407 13.16 36.75 7.87
C VAL A 407 11.81 37.13 7.25
N LYS A 408 11.78 37.41 5.96
CA LYS A 408 10.57 37.79 5.20
C LYS A 408 10.60 37.18 3.80
N PRO A 409 9.55 36.44 3.41
CA PRO A 409 9.44 35.99 2.03
C PRO A 409 9.29 37.16 1.07
N ASN A 410 10.05 37.15 -0.02
CA ASN A 410 9.99 38.12 -1.09
C ASN A 410 9.31 37.52 -2.33
N PRO A 411 8.05 37.88 -2.61
CA PRO A 411 7.29 37.27 -3.72
C PRO A 411 7.90 37.50 -5.10
N ALA A 412 8.62 38.63 -5.28
CA ALA A 412 9.20 38.99 -6.58
C ALA A 412 10.44 38.15 -6.91
N THR A 413 11.25 37.81 -5.91
CA THR A 413 12.50 37.08 -6.09
C THR A 413 12.40 35.60 -5.76
N LYS A 414 11.30 35.19 -5.11
CA LYS A 414 11.13 33.85 -4.51
C LYS A 414 12.24 33.49 -3.50
N LYS A 415 12.88 34.50 -2.93
CA LYS A 415 13.90 34.38 -1.89
C LYS A 415 13.36 34.88 -0.56
N ILE A 416 14.06 34.49 0.51
CA ILE A 416 13.79 35.00 1.85
C ILE A 416 14.82 36.09 2.16
N ASP A 417 14.34 37.30 2.38
CA ASP A 417 15.16 38.41 2.84
C ASP A 417 15.34 38.30 4.36
N TYR A 418 16.49 38.71 4.87
CA TYR A 418 16.77 38.76 6.31
C TYR A 418 17.57 40.00 6.69
N SER A 419 17.46 40.43 7.96
CA SER A 419 18.14 41.64 8.44
C SER A 419 19.46 41.37 9.16
N LYS A 420 19.56 40.21 9.84
CA LYS A 420 20.74 39.83 10.61
C LYS A 420 20.92 38.31 10.65
N ILE A 421 22.18 37.87 10.63
CA ILE A 421 22.60 36.49 10.84
C ILE A 421 23.74 36.44 11.85
N ILE A 422 23.68 35.54 12.82
CA ILE A 422 24.69 35.28 13.81
C ILE A 422 25.02 33.79 13.79
N SER A 423 26.30 33.43 13.81
CA SER A 423 26.76 32.03 13.83
C SER A 423 27.25 31.67 15.23
N SER A 424 26.93 30.48 15.70
CA SER A 424 27.46 29.93 16.97
C SER A 424 28.94 29.61 16.91
N ARG A 425 29.53 29.48 15.70
CA ARG A 425 30.95 29.12 15.49
C ARG A 425 31.94 30.05 16.21
N GLU A 426 31.52 31.26 16.50
CA GLU A 426 32.35 32.21 17.23
C GLU A 426 32.43 31.92 18.74
N PHE A 427 31.51 31.08 19.27
CA PHE A 427 31.32 30.92 20.70
C PHE A 427 31.34 29.48 21.22
N ILE A 428 30.91 28.48 20.41
CA ILE A 428 30.78 27.09 20.85
C ILE A 428 31.29 26.14 19.73
N ARG A 429 32.12 25.17 20.10
CA ARG A 429 32.71 24.22 19.12
C ARG A 429 31.79 23.09 18.69
N SER A 430 30.77 22.75 19.48
CA SER A 430 29.74 21.77 19.10
C SER A 430 28.52 21.88 20.00
N ILE A 431 27.33 21.68 19.47
CA ILE A 431 26.06 21.65 20.19
C ILE A 431 25.36 20.33 19.84
N ASN A 432 25.00 19.52 20.83
CA ASN A 432 24.33 18.24 20.60
C ASN A 432 22.83 18.39 20.42
N GLY A 433 22.26 19.45 20.98
CA GLY A 433 20.84 19.75 20.83
C GLY A 433 20.46 21.12 21.35
N ILE A 434 19.24 21.54 21.04
CA ILE A 434 18.64 22.80 21.45
C ILE A 434 17.25 22.52 22.02
N SER A 435 16.93 23.14 23.15
CA SER A 435 15.56 23.20 23.67
C SER A 435 15.05 24.64 23.62
N ILE A 436 13.79 24.81 23.25
CA ILE A 436 13.19 26.10 23.00
C ILE A 436 11.93 26.26 23.85
N ASN A 437 11.86 27.33 24.64
CA ASN A 437 10.61 27.79 25.21
C ASN A 437 10.03 28.90 24.31
N ARG A 438 9.05 28.55 23.50
CA ARG A 438 8.42 29.48 22.55
C ARG A 438 7.56 30.54 23.23
N LYS A 439 7.06 30.25 24.45
CA LYS A 439 6.27 31.25 25.24
C LYS A 439 7.15 32.39 25.70
N GLU A 440 8.34 32.10 26.21
CA GLU A 440 9.25 33.09 26.78
C GLU A 440 10.36 33.53 25.81
N ASP A 441 10.41 33.00 24.60
CA ASP A 441 11.49 33.23 23.60
C ASP A 441 12.88 32.89 24.17
N LYS A 442 12.94 31.83 24.97
CA LYS A 442 14.19 31.30 25.53
C LYS A 442 14.67 30.11 24.77
N MET A 443 15.98 30.00 24.64
CA MET A 443 16.66 28.88 24.01
C MET A 443 17.79 28.42 24.90
N ASN A 444 17.93 27.11 25.05
CA ASN A 444 19.06 26.48 25.70
C ASN A 444 19.68 25.45 24.78
N SER A 445 20.99 25.30 24.86
CA SER A 445 21.73 24.28 24.13
C SER A 445 22.50 23.40 25.12
N PHE A 446 22.78 22.20 24.69
CA PHE A 446 23.59 21.29 25.49
C PHE A 446 24.64 20.58 24.61
N HIS A 447 25.77 20.34 25.24
CA HIS A 447 26.79 19.42 24.76
C HIS A 447 26.79 18.19 25.67
N TYR A 448 27.36 17.07 25.23
CA TYR A 448 27.33 15.80 25.97
C TYR A 448 27.81 15.91 27.44
N PHE A 449 28.63 16.91 27.76
CA PHE A 449 29.17 17.16 29.10
C PHE A 449 28.79 18.50 29.69
N ASP A 450 28.27 19.43 28.91
CA ASP A 450 28.05 20.81 29.30
C ASP A 450 26.68 21.33 28.87
N PHE A 451 26.11 22.17 29.68
CA PHE A 451 24.82 22.81 29.40
C PHE A 451 25.02 24.33 29.31
N PHE A 452 24.39 24.95 28.32
CA PHE A 452 24.53 26.36 28.02
C PHE A 452 23.16 27.02 27.86
N CYS A 453 22.96 28.16 28.50
CA CYS A 453 21.86 29.03 28.21
C CYS A 453 22.23 29.96 27.04
N LEU A 454 21.48 29.87 25.94
CA LEU A 454 21.68 30.69 24.76
C LEU A 454 20.72 31.86 24.75
N ASP A 455 21.23 33.09 24.70
CA ASP A 455 20.45 34.25 24.32
C ASP A 455 20.18 34.14 22.80
N PRO A 456 18.90 33.98 22.36
CA PRO A 456 18.56 33.86 20.94
C PRO A 456 19.02 35.10 20.13
N ASP A 457 19.22 36.24 20.78
CA ASP A 457 19.59 37.50 20.16
C ASP A 457 21.07 37.65 19.92
N ARG A 458 21.87 37.00 20.73
CA ARG A 458 23.32 37.14 20.71
C ARG A 458 24.07 35.85 20.50
N LEU A 459 23.38 34.68 20.61
CA LEU A 459 23.97 33.37 20.75
C LEU A 459 25.08 33.34 21.83
N PHE A 460 24.92 34.19 22.85
CA PHE A 460 25.91 34.35 23.92
C PHE A 460 25.72 33.23 24.92
N VAL A 461 26.82 32.61 25.32
CA VAL A 461 26.85 31.46 26.21
C VAL A 461 27.03 31.94 27.64
N HIS A 462 26.11 31.60 28.51
CA HIS A 462 26.39 31.50 29.92
C HIS A 462 26.79 30.07 30.23
N ASP A 463 28.06 29.84 30.47
CA ASP A 463 28.59 28.56 30.93
C ASP A 463 28.06 28.29 32.33
N LEU A 464 27.09 27.39 32.45
CA LEU A 464 26.53 26.99 33.73
C LEU A 464 27.24 25.71 34.15
N GLN A 465 28.35 25.84 34.86
CA GLN A 465 29.04 24.70 35.49
C GLN A 465 28.15 24.08 36.59
N TYR A 466 27.33 23.08 36.20
CA TYR A 466 26.55 22.31 37.17
C TYR A 466 27.40 21.19 37.78
N GLN A 467 27.81 21.34 39.00
CA GLN A 467 28.64 20.40 39.75
C GLN A 467 28.00 19.02 40.01
N ASN A 468 26.71 18.84 39.71
CA ASN A 468 25.93 17.67 40.12
C ASN A 468 25.26 16.88 38.99
N VAL A 469 25.33 17.30 37.74
CA VAL A 469 24.80 16.51 36.61
C VAL A 469 25.89 15.53 36.18
N GLY A 470 25.63 14.24 36.32
CA GLY A 470 26.55 13.20 35.87
C GLY A 470 26.83 13.27 34.35
N SER A 471 27.86 12.61 33.88
CA SER A 471 28.25 12.61 32.48
C SER A 471 27.16 12.09 31.55
N GLY A 472 26.90 12.79 30.43
CA GLY A 472 26.02 12.38 29.34
C GLY A 472 24.61 12.98 29.43
N ILE A 473 24.45 14.22 28.92
CA ILE A 473 23.12 14.81 28.70
C ILE A 473 22.56 14.28 27.37
N PHE A 474 21.39 13.68 27.41
CA PHE A 474 20.73 13.10 26.24
C PHE A 474 19.72 14.04 25.62
N LEU A 475 18.93 14.75 26.44
CA LEU A 475 17.89 15.69 26.03
C LEU A 475 17.70 16.79 27.09
N THR A 476 17.30 17.96 26.63
CA THR A 476 16.69 18.99 27.48
C THR A 476 15.35 19.40 26.90
N TYR A 477 14.38 19.71 27.76
CA TYR A 477 13.04 20.13 27.34
C TYR A 477 12.35 20.96 28.42
N TYR A 478 11.31 21.71 28.04
CA TYR A 478 10.45 22.43 28.98
C TYR A 478 9.19 21.61 29.26
N ASN A 479 8.91 21.36 30.55
CA ASN A 479 7.68 20.70 31.00
C ASN A 479 6.46 21.65 30.95
N ASN A 480 5.28 21.14 31.29
CA ASN A 480 4.04 21.97 31.36
C ASN A 480 4.08 23.13 32.32
N HIS A 481 4.99 23.13 33.30
CA HIS A 481 5.19 24.19 34.27
C HIS A 481 6.25 25.21 33.82
N ASP A 482 6.71 25.13 32.57
CA ASP A 482 7.81 25.94 32.03
C ASP A 482 9.16 25.73 32.76
N ASP A 483 9.31 24.62 33.54
CA ASP A 483 10.58 24.24 34.13
C ASP A 483 11.47 23.54 33.07
N LEU A 484 12.74 23.89 33.06
CA LEU A 484 13.70 23.20 32.17
C LEU A 484 14.16 21.90 32.78
N ILE A 485 13.92 20.80 32.09
CA ILE A 485 14.31 19.46 32.47
C ILE A 485 15.59 19.06 31.72
N ILE A 486 16.51 18.45 32.42
CA ILE A 486 17.76 17.88 31.86
C ILE A 486 17.70 16.39 32.05
N ASN A 487 17.58 15.64 30.93
CA ASN A 487 17.69 14.18 30.91
C ASN A 487 19.16 13.76 30.73
N ALA A 488 19.68 13.07 31.70
CA ALA A 488 21.00 12.49 31.74
C ALA A 488 20.90 11.06 32.34
N ALA A 489 21.95 10.52 32.91
CA ALA A 489 21.85 9.27 33.69
C ALA A 489 20.79 9.39 34.81
N ARG A 490 20.52 10.58 35.29
CA ARG A 490 19.36 10.94 36.12
C ARG A 490 18.69 12.17 35.54
N ASN A 491 17.43 12.38 35.90
CA ASN A 491 16.67 13.52 35.45
C ASN A 491 16.75 14.68 36.46
N TYR A 492 16.93 15.89 35.98
CA TYR A 492 17.06 17.09 36.83
C TYR A 492 16.15 18.21 36.34
N ILE A 493 15.62 18.99 37.29
CA ILE A 493 14.93 20.25 37.02
C ILE A 493 15.91 21.41 37.30
N LEU A 494 16.00 22.34 36.36
CA LEU A 494 16.78 23.52 36.53
C LEU A 494 16.00 24.58 37.31
N LYS A 495 16.46 24.94 38.49
CA LYS A 495 15.92 26.03 39.32
C LYS A 495 16.96 27.13 39.53
N GLY A 496 16.81 28.22 38.74
CA GLY A 496 17.86 29.23 38.63
C GLY A 496 19.16 28.63 38.11
N ASP A 497 20.25 28.77 38.88
CA ASP A 497 21.57 28.23 38.51
C ASP A 497 21.85 26.83 39.12
N THR A 498 20.82 26.15 39.64
CA THR A 498 21.01 24.87 40.35
C THR A 498 20.17 23.77 39.73
N ALA A 499 20.79 22.62 39.38
CA ALA A 499 20.11 21.42 38.96
C ALA A 499 19.64 20.61 40.18
N VAL A 500 18.34 20.41 40.30
CA VAL A 500 17.69 19.66 41.38
C VAL A 500 17.15 18.35 40.81
N TYR A 501 17.41 17.24 41.50
CA TYR A 501 16.94 15.92 41.06
C TYR A 501 15.40 15.90 40.94
N ALA A 502 14.91 15.50 39.77
CA ALA A 502 13.49 15.37 39.44
C ALA A 502 12.97 13.99 39.90
N LYS A 503 12.51 13.93 41.17
CA LYS A 503 12.03 12.67 41.78
C LYS A 503 10.82 12.08 41.02
N GLU A 504 9.98 12.90 40.44
CA GLU A 504 8.83 12.54 39.63
C GLU A 504 9.22 11.75 38.36
N LEU A 505 10.44 11.98 37.84
CA LEU A 505 10.99 11.31 36.66
C LEU A 505 11.94 10.15 37.00
N ALA A 506 12.00 9.74 38.28
CA ALA A 506 12.93 8.69 38.74
C ALA A 506 12.73 7.33 38.00
N CYS A 507 11.54 7.03 37.51
CA CYS A 507 11.27 5.83 36.72
C CYS A 507 12.01 5.77 35.37
N PHE A 508 12.50 6.93 34.89
CA PHE A 508 13.29 7.06 33.67
C PHE A 508 14.80 7.26 33.92
N ASP A 509 15.27 7.09 35.17
CA ASP A 509 16.72 7.09 35.43
C ASP A 509 17.42 5.97 34.65
N ASN A 510 18.55 6.28 34.05
CA ASN A 510 19.30 5.43 33.12
C ASN A 510 18.58 5.07 31.83
N LYS A 511 17.54 5.83 31.45
CA LYS A 511 16.84 5.71 30.18
C LYS A 511 16.98 7.00 29.39
N THR A 512 16.99 6.86 28.06
CA THR A 512 17.07 8.01 27.15
C THR A 512 15.65 8.49 26.85
N ILE A 513 15.35 9.73 27.22
CA ILE A 513 14.15 10.40 26.69
C ILE A 513 14.51 10.88 25.29
N ALA A 514 14.00 10.16 24.26
CA ALA A 514 14.29 10.48 22.86
C ALA A 514 13.51 11.70 22.38
N GLN A 515 12.27 11.88 22.87
CA GLN A 515 11.43 13.04 22.56
C GLN A 515 10.42 13.29 23.68
N HIS A 516 10.05 14.55 23.86
CA HIS A 516 9.04 15.01 24.78
C HIS A 516 8.05 15.94 24.08
N LEU A 517 6.76 15.82 24.39
CA LEU A 517 5.69 16.69 23.89
C LEU A 517 4.73 17.06 25.03
N ASN A 518 4.35 18.33 25.10
CA ASN A 518 3.23 18.78 25.91
C ASN A 518 1.93 18.61 25.10
N LEU A 519 1.06 17.68 25.51
CA LEU A 519 -0.22 17.45 24.82
C LEU A 519 -1.27 18.48 25.22
N ASN A 520 -1.30 18.84 26.50
CA ASN A 520 -2.13 19.89 27.07
C ASN A 520 -1.53 20.37 28.42
N ASP A 521 -2.17 21.32 29.11
CA ASP A 521 -1.66 21.90 30.36
C ASP A 521 -1.44 20.89 31.51
N SER A 522 -1.97 19.68 31.41
CA SER A 522 -1.89 18.67 32.47
C SER A 522 -1.28 17.32 32.01
N THR A 523 -1.00 17.17 30.74
CA THR A 523 -0.56 15.88 30.19
C THR A 523 0.65 16.05 29.29
N GLU A 524 1.68 15.27 29.57
CA GLU A 524 2.94 15.23 28.86
C GLU A 524 3.17 13.82 28.26
N LEU A 525 3.77 13.76 27.08
CA LEU A 525 4.15 12.53 26.39
C LEU A 525 5.67 12.40 26.36
N PHE A 526 6.16 11.21 26.66
CA PHE A 526 7.57 10.83 26.65
C PHE A 526 7.79 9.65 25.70
N LEU A 527 8.72 9.78 24.78
CA LEU A 527 9.27 8.68 23.98
C LEU A 527 10.56 8.23 24.66
N ILE A 528 10.60 7.01 25.17
CA ILE A 528 11.71 6.44 25.93
C ILE A 528 12.43 5.37 25.08
N ASP A 529 13.75 5.49 24.98
CA ASP A 529 14.64 4.54 24.28
C ASP A 529 14.22 4.25 22.82
N SER A 530 13.43 5.17 22.20
CA SER A 530 12.82 5.02 20.86
C SER A 530 11.85 3.83 20.72
N GLU A 531 11.37 3.27 21.82
CA GLU A 531 10.49 2.10 21.83
C GLU A 531 9.19 2.32 22.61
N ASP A 532 9.27 2.95 23.77
CA ASP A 532 8.16 3.07 24.70
C ASP A 532 7.59 4.49 24.77
N LEU A 533 6.27 4.59 24.73
CA LEU A 533 5.52 5.84 24.93
C LEU A 533 4.84 5.85 26.30
N TYR A 534 5.09 6.89 27.04
CA TYR A 534 4.46 7.14 28.34
C TYR A 534 3.74 8.47 28.35
N LEU A 535 2.52 8.47 28.89
CA LEU A 535 1.81 9.69 29.26
C LEU A 535 2.02 9.96 30.74
N MET A 536 2.39 11.18 31.11
CA MET A 536 2.38 11.66 32.47
C MET A 536 1.16 12.60 32.66
N CYS A 537 0.32 12.27 33.62
CA CYS A 537 -0.82 13.08 33.98
C CYS A 537 -0.93 13.16 35.53
N HIS A 538 -0.86 14.37 36.11
CA HIS A 538 -0.85 14.59 37.57
C HIS A 538 0.19 13.68 38.27
N ASP A 539 1.43 13.73 37.83
CA ASP A 539 2.59 12.97 38.35
C ASP A 539 2.43 11.42 38.29
N LYS A 540 1.48 10.93 37.53
CA LYS A 540 1.29 9.48 37.26
C LYS A 540 1.62 9.14 35.83
N PHE A 541 2.36 8.04 35.67
CA PHE A 541 2.73 7.50 34.37
C PHE A 541 1.77 6.41 33.90
N TYR A 542 1.40 6.49 32.64
CA TYR A 542 0.58 5.51 31.93
C TYR A 542 1.33 5.04 30.70
N ASN A 543 1.60 3.74 30.62
CA ASN A 543 2.27 3.18 29.45
C ASN A 543 1.30 3.11 28.27
N LEU A 544 1.45 3.98 27.31
CA LEU A 544 0.63 4.03 26.10
C LEU A 544 0.97 2.88 25.16
N THR A 545 2.26 2.49 25.04
CA THR A 545 2.71 1.38 24.21
C THR A 545 2.05 0.07 24.58
N SER A 546 1.92 -0.22 25.87
CA SER A 546 1.27 -1.44 26.36
C SER A 546 -0.21 -1.52 26.00
N SER A 547 -0.86 -0.37 25.81
CA SER A 547 -2.28 -0.30 25.41
C SER A 547 -2.50 -0.64 23.94
N PHE A 548 -1.46 -0.63 23.13
CA PHE A 548 -1.51 -0.95 21.69
C PHE A 548 -1.33 -2.44 21.37
N GLY A 549 -1.07 -3.26 22.37
CA GLY A 549 -1.09 -4.74 22.28
C GLY A 549 0.04 -5.42 21.49
N SER A 550 0.73 -4.76 20.57
CA SER A 550 1.71 -5.42 19.69
C SER A 550 2.88 -4.56 19.20
N LEU A 551 3.18 -3.46 19.92
CA LEU A 551 4.33 -2.59 19.60
C LEU A 551 5.70 -3.16 20.03
N ASN A 552 5.79 -4.39 20.49
CA ASN A 552 7.07 -4.95 20.93
C ASN A 552 8.10 -4.87 19.80
N ASN A 553 9.14 -4.06 20.01
CA ASN A 553 10.30 -3.82 19.13
C ASN A 553 10.06 -2.94 17.88
N VAL A 554 9.20 -1.94 17.95
CA VAL A 554 9.07 -0.93 16.89
C VAL A 554 9.95 0.27 17.22
N ASP A 555 10.96 0.57 16.40
CA ASP A 555 11.82 1.76 16.50
C ASP A 555 11.02 3.03 16.13
N ILE A 556 10.43 3.69 17.11
CA ILE A 556 9.71 4.96 16.95
C ILE A 556 10.75 6.08 16.98
N ARG A 557 10.85 6.85 15.91
CA ARG A 557 11.86 7.91 15.79
C ARG A 557 11.33 9.30 16.06
N TYR A 558 10.08 9.54 15.67
CA TYR A 558 9.47 10.86 15.80
C TYR A 558 8.03 10.72 16.23
N VAL A 559 7.62 11.62 17.11
CA VAL A 559 6.22 11.79 17.52
C VAL A 559 5.82 13.25 17.34
N THR A 560 4.59 13.49 16.92
CA THR A 560 4.01 14.83 16.81
C THR A 560 2.52 14.76 17.16
N TYR A 561 1.99 15.83 17.71
CA TYR A 561 0.62 15.90 18.17
C TYR A 561 -0.06 17.16 17.64
N ASP A 562 -1.22 16.99 17.03
CA ASP A 562 -2.17 18.07 16.73
C ASP A 562 -3.53 17.59 17.26
N GLU A 563 -4.08 18.31 18.22
CA GLU A 563 -5.24 17.84 18.99
C GLU A 563 -6.43 17.51 18.06
N PRO A 564 -7.02 16.30 18.15
CA PRO A 564 -6.82 15.27 19.19
C PRO A 564 -5.91 14.10 18.78
N VAL A 565 -5.08 14.20 17.75
CA VAL A 565 -4.38 13.08 17.11
C VAL A 565 -2.89 13.09 17.40
N LEU A 566 -2.39 11.96 17.91
CA LEU A 566 -0.96 11.67 18.02
C LEU A 566 -0.50 10.92 16.77
N TYR A 567 0.55 11.39 16.13
CA TYR A 567 1.23 10.72 15.03
C TYR A 567 2.60 10.22 15.48
N MET A 568 2.96 9.04 15.01
CA MET A 568 4.23 8.37 15.32
C MET A 568 4.87 7.89 14.03
N ALA A 569 6.15 8.16 13.85
CA ALA A 569 6.89 7.70 12.67
C ALA A 569 8.03 6.77 13.08
N THR A 570 8.16 5.68 12.34
CA THR A 570 9.35 4.85 12.27
C THR A 570 10.21 5.30 11.08
N PHE A 571 11.23 4.52 10.75
CA PHE A 571 12.06 4.82 9.59
C PHE A 571 11.27 4.88 8.25
N ARG A 572 10.16 4.14 8.15
CA ARG A 572 9.38 4.00 6.89
C ARG A 572 7.88 4.15 7.03
N ASN A 573 7.35 4.02 8.22
CA ASN A 573 5.92 3.91 8.47
C ASN A 573 5.45 5.02 9.40
N ILE A 574 4.18 5.41 9.23
CA ILE A 574 3.52 6.37 10.10
C ILE A 574 2.28 5.71 10.70
N TYR A 575 2.07 5.96 11.97
CA TYR A 575 0.92 5.52 12.75
C TYR A 575 0.22 6.73 13.34
N SER A 576 -1.09 6.62 13.53
CA SER A 576 -1.88 7.64 14.23
C SER A 576 -2.68 7.01 15.37
N CYS A 577 -2.91 7.78 16.40
CA CYS A 577 -3.72 7.42 17.56
C CYS A 577 -4.66 8.57 17.91
N ASP A 578 -5.97 8.32 17.81
CA ASP A 578 -6.96 9.30 18.22
C ASP A 578 -7.08 9.33 19.74
N ASN A 579 -7.11 10.55 20.32
CA ASN A 579 -7.30 10.77 21.74
C ASN A 579 -6.40 9.90 22.65
N PRO A 580 -5.06 10.00 22.55
CA PRO A 580 -4.14 9.18 23.34
C PRO A 580 -4.38 9.32 24.86
N VAL A 581 -4.90 10.46 25.30
CA VAL A 581 -5.23 10.76 26.71
C VAL A 581 -6.32 9.82 27.28
N ASN A 582 -7.08 9.12 26.44
CA ASN A 582 -8.07 8.14 26.87
C ASN A 582 -7.47 7.01 27.73
N VAL A 583 -6.20 6.70 27.59
CA VAL A 583 -5.50 5.70 28.40
C VAL A 583 -5.50 6.07 29.89
N VAL A 584 -5.46 7.36 30.20
CA VAL A 584 -5.51 7.87 31.58
C VAL A 584 -6.83 7.50 32.28
N SER A 585 -7.93 7.46 31.53
CA SER A 585 -9.25 7.08 32.01
C SER A 585 -9.58 5.59 31.84
N GLY A 586 -8.60 4.77 31.42
CA GLY A 586 -8.78 3.33 31.19
C GLY A 586 -9.65 3.00 29.97
N LYS A 587 -9.89 3.95 29.08
CA LYS A 587 -10.57 3.73 27.81
C LYS A 587 -9.61 3.14 26.79
N PRO A 588 -10.08 2.27 25.89
CA PRO A 588 -9.23 1.70 24.86
C PRO A 588 -8.75 2.80 23.89
N VAL A 589 -7.51 2.71 23.50
CA VAL A 589 -6.89 3.51 22.44
C VAL A 589 -6.46 2.56 21.32
N HIS A 590 -6.65 3.01 20.08
CA HIS A 590 -6.35 2.20 18.91
C HIS A 590 -5.34 2.92 18.04
N LEU A 591 -4.35 2.19 17.56
CA LEU A 591 -3.45 2.67 16.53
C LEU A 591 -4.01 2.38 15.15
N LYS A 592 -3.73 3.28 14.23
CA LYS A 592 -4.05 3.18 12.82
C LYS A 592 -2.78 3.37 12.02
N TYR A 593 -2.66 2.64 10.95
CA TYR A 593 -1.53 2.69 10.04
C TYR A 593 -1.85 3.58 8.84
N LEU A 594 -0.94 4.49 8.51
CA LEU A 594 -1.03 5.25 7.26
C LEU A 594 -0.28 4.48 6.17
N ASP A 595 -1.00 3.89 5.24
CA ASP A 595 -0.40 3.13 4.12
C ASP A 595 0.18 4.07 3.05
N ILE A 596 1.28 4.70 3.42
CA ILE A 596 2.09 5.53 2.53
C ILE A 596 3.54 5.04 2.65
N PRO A 597 4.07 4.37 1.63
CA PRO A 597 5.41 3.77 1.70
C PRO A 597 6.49 4.82 1.49
N PHE A 598 6.98 5.41 2.56
CA PHE A 598 8.14 6.30 2.53
C PHE A 598 9.45 5.50 2.46
N ARG A 599 10.49 6.07 1.84
CA ARG A 599 11.82 5.45 1.87
C ARG A 599 12.47 5.60 3.23
N ASN A 600 12.73 6.82 3.64
CA ASN A 600 13.29 7.17 4.94
C ASN A 600 12.58 8.40 5.45
N ILE A 601 11.91 8.29 6.57
CA ILE A 601 11.29 9.43 7.23
C ILE A 601 12.34 10.08 8.12
N TYR A 602 12.57 11.37 7.94
CA TYR A 602 13.51 12.15 8.72
C TYR A 602 12.84 13.02 9.77
N HIS A 603 11.63 13.47 9.50
CA HIS A 603 10.87 14.31 10.43
C HIS A 603 9.37 14.26 10.11
N ILE A 604 8.54 14.37 11.12
CA ILE A 604 7.09 14.60 10.99
C ILE A 604 6.66 15.79 11.83
N LEU A 605 5.71 16.54 11.33
CA LEU A 605 5.10 17.66 12.02
C LEU A 605 3.60 17.69 11.73
N ALA A 606 2.78 17.66 12.78
CA ALA A 606 1.36 17.90 12.69
C ALA A 606 1.08 19.35 13.06
N SER A 607 0.39 20.09 12.22
CA SER A 607 0.06 21.49 12.44
C SER A 607 -1.09 21.94 11.54
N ASN A 608 -2.08 22.63 12.10
CA ASN A 608 -3.23 23.18 11.36
C ASN A 608 -3.95 22.12 10.52
N ASP A 609 -4.38 21.03 11.14
CA ASP A 609 -5.10 19.91 10.50
C ASP A 609 -4.33 19.28 9.33
N THR A 610 -3.00 19.38 9.33
CA THR A 610 -2.15 18.81 8.27
C THR A 610 -0.92 18.13 8.87
N LEU A 611 -0.68 16.90 8.48
CA LEU A 611 0.55 16.17 8.76
C LEU A 611 1.57 16.42 7.66
N TYR A 612 2.71 16.97 8.01
CA TYR A 612 3.87 17.20 7.14
C TYR A 612 4.89 16.12 7.38
N VAL A 613 5.39 15.53 6.30
CA VAL A 613 6.37 14.43 6.35
C VAL A 613 7.57 14.78 5.50
N GLY A 614 8.72 14.86 6.12
CA GLY A 614 10.02 15.01 5.47
C GLY A 614 10.68 13.64 5.27
N SER A 615 11.01 13.30 4.04
CA SER A 615 11.59 12.01 3.68
C SER A 615 12.66 12.16 2.59
N ASP A 616 13.32 11.05 2.22
CA ASP A 616 14.22 11.03 1.03
C ASP A 616 13.50 11.44 -0.24
N ASP A 617 12.20 11.17 -0.34
CA ASP A 617 11.40 11.44 -1.53
C ASP A 617 10.99 12.93 -1.63
N GLY A 618 11.11 13.70 -0.55
CA GLY A 618 10.78 15.12 -0.50
C GLY A 618 9.86 15.50 0.66
N LEU A 619 8.99 16.49 0.45
CA LEU A 619 7.98 16.96 1.40
C LEU A 619 6.59 16.44 1.04
N THR A 620 5.93 15.76 1.97
CA THR A 620 4.55 15.31 1.80
C THR A 620 3.64 16.04 2.80
N MET A 621 2.50 16.53 2.34
CA MET A 621 1.48 17.20 3.13
C MET A 621 0.19 16.39 3.06
N ILE A 622 -0.27 15.90 4.20
CA ILE A 622 -1.45 15.05 4.32
C ILE A 622 -2.49 15.78 5.16
N PRO A 623 -3.58 16.32 4.57
CA PRO A 623 -4.66 16.91 5.34
C PRO A 623 -5.28 15.86 6.28
N GLU A 624 -5.49 16.22 7.53
CA GLU A 624 -6.02 15.29 8.55
C GLU A 624 -7.39 14.72 8.17
N ALA A 625 -8.26 15.52 7.59
CA ALA A 625 -9.57 15.09 7.12
C ALA A 625 -9.53 14.02 6.01
N MET A 626 -8.38 13.87 5.34
CA MET A 626 -8.17 12.92 4.26
C MET A 626 -7.47 11.62 4.72
N ILE A 627 -7.04 11.58 5.98
CA ILE A 627 -6.48 10.36 6.57
C ILE A 627 -7.64 9.40 6.81
N ASP A 628 -7.68 8.32 6.04
CA ASP A 628 -8.66 7.25 6.31
C ASP A 628 -8.34 6.63 7.67
N ARG A 629 -9.23 6.91 8.64
CA ARG A 629 -9.14 6.43 9.99
C ARG A 629 -9.99 5.19 10.22
N SER A 630 -10.55 4.60 9.16
CA SER A 630 -11.23 3.31 9.28
C SER A 630 -10.25 2.26 9.76
N VAL A 631 -10.70 1.38 10.61
CA VAL A 631 -9.93 0.19 10.99
C VAL A 631 -9.74 -0.62 9.72
N ASN A 632 -8.50 -0.77 9.27
CA ASN A 632 -8.20 -1.60 8.12
C ASN A 632 -8.64 -3.03 8.44
N ASP A 633 -9.44 -3.62 7.57
CA ASP A 633 -9.74 -5.03 7.65
C ASP A 633 -8.43 -5.83 7.68
N PRO A 634 -8.34 -6.86 8.53
CA PRO A 634 -7.13 -7.67 8.58
C PRO A 634 -6.88 -8.32 7.22
N PRO A 635 -5.61 -8.55 6.85
CA PRO A 635 -5.27 -9.27 5.63
C PRO A 635 -5.96 -10.64 5.58
N ILE A 636 -6.09 -11.21 4.40
CA ILE A 636 -6.78 -12.49 4.21
C ILE A 636 -5.76 -13.64 4.27
N PRO A 637 -5.82 -14.52 5.27
CA PRO A 637 -4.94 -15.69 5.33
C PRO A 637 -5.35 -16.74 4.29
N TYR A 638 -4.37 -17.43 3.72
CA TYR A 638 -4.64 -18.60 2.88
C TYR A 638 -3.55 -19.66 2.98
N MET A 639 -3.93 -20.91 2.81
CA MET A 639 -3.00 -22.04 2.75
C MET A 639 -2.48 -22.21 1.34
N LYS A 640 -1.15 -22.23 1.15
CA LYS A 640 -0.50 -22.53 -0.13
C LYS A 640 -0.48 -24.02 -0.41
N SER A 641 0.02 -24.78 0.54
CA SER A 641 0.10 -26.24 0.47
C SER A 641 0.34 -26.86 1.83
N ILE A 642 -0.08 -28.08 1.97
CA ILE A 642 0.28 -28.94 3.08
C ILE A 642 1.11 -30.08 2.50
N LEU A 643 2.33 -30.28 3.01
CA LEU A 643 3.18 -31.38 2.59
C LEU A 643 3.30 -32.41 3.72
N VAL A 644 3.17 -33.66 3.39
CA VAL A 644 3.42 -34.80 4.29
C VAL A 644 4.57 -35.59 3.76
N ASN A 645 5.69 -35.62 4.50
CA ASN A 645 6.95 -36.23 4.08
C ASN A 645 7.43 -35.70 2.70
N ASP A 646 7.27 -34.37 2.51
CA ASP A 646 7.61 -33.60 1.31
C ASP A 646 6.75 -33.89 0.07
N GLU A 647 5.66 -34.71 0.20
CA GLU A 647 4.64 -34.88 -0.84
C GLU A 647 3.44 -33.97 -0.59
N ALA A 648 2.95 -33.30 -1.62
CA ALA A 648 1.81 -32.40 -1.52
C ALA A 648 0.51 -33.21 -1.33
N VAL A 649 -0.32 -32.74 -0.40
CA VAL A 649 -1.63 -33.32 -0.10
C VAL A 649 -2.71 -32.40 -0.66
N ASP A 650 -3.78 -33.00 -1.22
CA ASP A 650 -4.93 -32.24 -1.70
C ASP A 650 -5.62 -31.53 -0.52
N LEU A 651 -5.78 -30.21 -0.64
CA LEU A 651 -6.41 -29.36 0.39
C LEU A 651 -7.92 -29.61 0.52
N SER A 652 -8.53 -30.26 -0.46
CA SER A 652 -9.95 -30.65 -0.46
C SER A 652 -10.25 -31.93 0.33
N GLY A 653 -9.23 -32.70 0.75
CA GLY A 653 -9.37 -33.99 1.41
C GLY A 653 -9.21 -33.94 2.92
N GLN A 654 -10.15 -34.54 3.67
CA GLN A 654 -10.14 -34.58 5.14
C GLN A 654 -9.10 -35.55 5.74
N GLU A 655 -8.43 -36.39 4.96
CA GLU A 655 -7.49 -37.39 5.49
C GLU A 655 -6.06 -37.10 5.01
N ILE A 656 -5.26 -36.65 5.96
CA ILE A 656 -3.84 -36.43 5.75
C ILE A 656 -3.08 -37.30 6.72
N ALA A 657 -2.29 -38.19 6.22
CA ALA A 657 -1.17 -38.84 6.86
C ALA A 657 -1.37 -40.22 7.53
N ARG A 658 -0.30 -40.94 7.35
CA ARG A 658 -0.07 -42.28 7.96
C ARG A 658 0.90 -42.10 9.14
N THR A 659 0.69 -42.95 10.13
CA THR A 659 1.52 -42.99 11.32
C THR A 659 2.93 -43.52 11.02
N GLY A 660 3.83 -43.13 11.88
CA GLY A 660 5.25 -43.34 11.78
C GLY A 660 5.95 -41.99 11.65
N ASN A 661 7.23 -41.90 11.39
CA ASN A 661 7.96 -40.66 11.20
C ASN A 661 7.25 -39.75 10.20
N ASN A 662 6.23 -39.00 10.66
CA ASN A 662 5.54 -38.03 9.86
C ASN A 662 6.18 -36.66 10.03
N ARG A 663 6.39 -35.96 8.93
CA ARG A 663 6.80 -34.59 8.86
C ARG A 663 5.74 -33.83 8.10
N ILE A 664 4.97 -33.00 8.82
CA ILE A 664 3.90 -32.20 8.23
C ILE A 664 4.38 -30.76 8.13
N LYS A 665 4.37 -30.23 6.92
CA LYS A 665 4.82 -28.89 6.61
C LYS A 665 3.64 -28.07 6.11
N PHE A 666 3.26 -27.05 6.86
CA PHE A 666 2.25 -26.08 6.48
C PHE A 666 2.93 -24.90 5.79
N MET A 667 2.53 -24.62 4.59
CA MET A 667 2.98 -23.44 3.82
C MET A 667 1.79 -22.53 3.59
N PHE A 668 1.82 -21.34 4.13
CA PHE A 668 0.73 -20.39 4.05
C PHE A 668 1.24 -18.98 3.67
N SER A 669 0.33 -18.10 3.34
CA SER A 669 0.60 -16.70 3.03
C SER A 669 -0.63 -15.85 3.36
N SER A 670 -0.57 -14.60 2.99
CA SER A 670 -1.66 -13.63 3.10
C SER A 670 -1.89 -12.92 1.80
N ILE A 671 -3.12 -12.53 1.53
CA ILE A 671 -3.44 -11.54 0.51
C ILE A 671 -3.41 -10.19 1.20
N ASN A 672 -2.46 -9.36 0.83
CA ASN A 672 -2.24 -8.04 1.42
C ASN A 672 -1.49 -7.15 0.42
N PHE A 673 -2.13 -6.09 -0.01
CA PHE A 673 -1.54 -5.12 -0.94
C PHE A 673 -1.05 -3.86 -0.23
N SER A 674 -1.32 -3.72 1.07
CA SER A 674 -0.76 -2.65 1.88
C SER A 674 0.76 -2.83 2.08
N SER A 675 1.45 -1.75 2.41
CA SER A 675 2.89 -1.79 2.71
C SER A 675 3.19 -2.25 4.14
N SER A 676 2.14 -2.46 4.96
CA SER A 676 2.28 -2.89 6.35
C SER A 676 2.74 -4.35 6.44
N PRO A 677 3.68 -4.67 7.33
CA PRO A 677 4.09 -6.05 7.56
C PRO A 677 2.92 -6.88 8.10
N VAL A 678 2.89 -8.16 7.73
CA VAL A 678 1.89 -9.11 8.20
C VAL A 678 2.46 -9.97 9.32
N ILE A 679 1.72 -10.10 10.40
CA ILE A 679 2.03 -10.95 11.56
C ILE A 679 1.16 -12.19 11.46
N TYR A 680 1.77 -13.38 11.52
CA TYR A 680 1.09 -14.66 11.50
C TYR A 680 0.98 -15.23 12.92
N SER A 681 -0.19 -15.78 13.26
CA SER A 681 -0.38 -16.52 14.51
C SER A 681 -1.04 -17.85 14.19
N TYR A 682 -0.44 -18.94 14.67
CA TYR A 682 -0.86 -20.29 14.36
C TYR A 682 -0.90 -21.18 15.59
N LYS A 683 -1.70 -22.22 15.52
CA LYS A 683 -1.85 -23.22 16.57
C LYS A 683 -2.29 -24.55 15.95
N LEU A 684 -1.68 -25.66 16.37
CA LEU A 684 -2.16 -27.00 16.07
C LEU A 684 -2.93 -27.53 17.26
N GLU A 685 -4.27 -27.43 17.24
CA GLU A 685 -5.11 -28.04 18.30
C GLU A 685 -4.90 -29.54 18.38
N GLY A 686 -4.75 -30.03 19.57
CA GLY A 686 -4.37 -31.43 19.88
C GLY A 686 -2.87 -31.62 20.11
N SER A 687 -2.03 -30.61 19.82
CA SER A 687 -0.59 -30.61 20.10
C SER A 687 -0.15 -29.39 20.90
N ASP A 688 -0.54 -28.17 20.45
CA ASP A 688 -0.10 -26.93 21.06
C ASP A 688 -1.04 -26.45 22.15
N GLN A 689 -0.50 -25.90 23.24
CA GLN A 689 -1.31 -25.30 24.33
C GLN A 689 -1.79 -23.90 23.94
N ASP A 690 -0.90 -23.06 23.39
CA ASP A 690 -1.13 -21.65 23.09
C ASP A 690 -0.84 -21.32 21.63
N TRP A 691 -1.23 -20.12 21.22
CA TRP A 691 -0.93 -19.57 19.91
C TRP A 691 0.54 -19.15 19.81
N SER A 692 1.22 -19.60 18.77
CA SER A 692 2.55 -19.11 18.39
C SER A 692 2.40 -17.94 17.41
N THR A 693 3.25 -16.91 17.54
CA THR A 693 3.19 -15.72 16.71
C THR A 693 4.56 -15.42 16.10
N GLY A 694 4.61 -15.05 14.83
CA GLY A 694 5.85 -14.73 14.13
C GLY A 694 5.63 -14.23 12.70
N SER A 695 6.72 -14.06 11.96
CA SER A 695 6.72 -13.67 10.53
C SER A 695 6.92 -14.86 9.57
N GLU A 696 7.14 -16.04 10.09
CA GLU A 696 7.40 -17.25 9.30
C GLU A 696 6.16 -17.70 8.54
N LYS A 697 6.34 -18.11 7.28
CA LYS A 697 5.29 -18.58 6.37
C LYS A 697 5.32 -20.10 6.18
N ILE A 698 6.19 -20.79 6.91
CA ILE A 698 6.39 -22.24 6.82
C ILE A 698 6.57 -22.77 8.22
N ILE A 699 5.67 -23.65 8.63
CA ILE A 699 5.70 -24.32 9.94
C ILE A 699 5.79 -25.81 9.76
N VAL A 700 6.62 -26.46 10.54
CA VAL A 700 6.89 -27.90 10.44
C VAL A 700 6.62 -28.58 11.79
N TYR A 701 5.69 -29.54 11.79
CA TYR A 701 5.49 -30.47 12.90
C TYR A 701 6.08 -31.82 12.52
N GLN A 702 6.75 -32.46 13.49
CA GLN A 702 7.41 -33.75 13.29
C GLN A 702 6.92 -34.76 14.34
N ASN A 703 6.80 -36.00 13.90
CA ASN A 703 6.48 -37.13 14.80
C ASN A 703 5.18 -36.95 15.63
N LEU A 704 4.15 -36.37 15.00
CA LEU A 704 2.85 -36.25 15.66
C LEU A 704 2.27 -37.63 15.89
N PRO A 705 1.75 -37.94 17.12
CA PRO A 705 1.09 -39.19 17.42
C PRO A 705 -0.20 -39.37 16.62
N GLN A 706 -0.75 -40.58 16.67
CA GLN A 706 -2.09 -40.86 16.14
C GLN A 706 -3.11 -39.95 16.83
N GLY A 707 -3.95 -39.27 16.03
CA GLY A 707 -4.97 -38.37 16.55
C GLY A 707 -5.63 -37.53 15.49
N ASN A 708 -6.60 -36.75 15.91
CA ASN A 708 -7.23 -35.70 15.12
C ASN A 708 -6.67 -34.37 15.58
N TYR A 709 -6.21 -33.57 14.64
CA TYR A 709 -5.64 -32.27 14.88
C TYR A 709 -6.36 -31.23 14.01
N ILE A 710 -6.35 -29.99 14.43
CA ILE A 710 -6.85 -28.89 13.63
C ILE A 710 -5.75 -27.82 13.58
N PHE A 711 -5.16 -27.59 12.41
CA PHE A 711 -4.25 -26.47 12.23
C PHE A 711 -5.07 -25.19 12.03
N LYS A 712 -4.86 -24.21 12.90
CA LYS A 712 -5.52 -22.90 12.87
C LYS A 712 -4.49 -21.82 12.54
N LEU A 713 -4.84 -20.95 11.61
CA LEU A 713 -4.02 -19.81 11.21
C LEU A 713 -4.88 -18.55 11.21
N ARG A 714 -4.39 -17.52 11.84
CA ARG A 714 -4.93 -16.16 11.79
C ARG A 714 -3.81 -15.18 11.53
N ILE A 715 -4.13 -14.05 10.97
CA ILE A 715 -3.13 -13.03 10.66
C ILE A 715 -3.61 -11.66 11.11
N SER A 716 -2.66 -10.76 11.30
CA SER A 716 -2.91 -9.38 11.66
C SER A 716 -1.85 -8.49 11.02
N GLN A 717 -2.10 -7.22 10.97
CA GLN A 717 -1.08 -6.19 10.77
C GLN A 717 -0.75 -5.56 12.13
N PRO A 718 0.39 -4.90 12.29
CA PRO A 718 0.65 -4.13 13.48
C PRO A 718 -0.54 -3.21 13.77
N PHE A 719 -1.06 -3.28 15.02
CA PHE A 719 -2.16 -2.45 15.53
C PHE A 719 -3.55 -2.70 14.91
N SER A 720 -3.71 -3.75 14.09
CA SER A 720 -5.00 -4.21 13.57
C SER A 720 -5.55 -5.36 14.41
N THR A 721 -6.83 -5.65 14.22
CA THR A 721 -7.46 -6.86 14.78
C THR A 721 -6.92 -8.11 14.08
N TRP A 722 -7.00 -9.26 14.76
CA TRP A 722 -6.73 -10.55 14.15
C TRP A 722 -7.85 -10.90 13.17
N SER A 723 -7.48 -11.48 12.02
CA SER A 723 -8.45 -12.10 11.13
C SER A 723 -9.17 -13.26 11.81
N GLU A 724 -10.35 -13.63 11.28
CA GLU A 724 -10.93 -14.92 11.62
C GLU A 724 -9.93 -16.04 11.27
N PRO A 725 -9.79 -17.04 12.15
CA PRO A 725 -8.88 -18.15 11.90
C PRO A 725 -9.39 -19.05 10.77
N ILE A 726 -8.51 -19.38 9.83
CA ILE A 726 -8.76 -20.48 8.89
C ILE A 726 -8.33 -21.81 9.53
N GLU A 727 -9.14 -22.85 9.33
CA GLU A 727 -8.98 -24.14 9.99
C GLU A 727 -8.78 -25.27 8.98
N TYR A 728 -7.79 -26.11 9.25
CA TYR A 728 -7.46 -27.28 8.42
C TYR A 728 -7.44 -28.54 9.32
N PRO A 729 -8.46 -29.41 9.25
CA PRO A 729 -8.48 -30.64 9.97
C PRO A 729 -7.48 -31.65 9.42
N ILE A 730 -6.76 -32.32 10.31
CA ILE A 730 -5.72 -33.29 9.96
C ILE A 730 -5.97 -34.54 10.79
N ARG A 731 -6.02 -35.70 10.14
CA ARG A 731 -6.12 -36.97 10.78
C ARG A 731 -4.86 -37.81 10.56
N ILE A 732 -4.25 -38.25 11.65
CA ILE A 732 -3.11 -39.16 11.65
C ILE A 732 -3.59 -40.53 12.06
N ASN A 733 -3.58 -41.48 11.14
CA ASN A 733 -4.03 -42.85 11.40
C ASN A 733 -2.91 -43.68 12.04
N ALA A 734 -3.29 -44.76 12.78
CA ALA A 734 -2.33 -45.68 13.34
C ALA A 734 -1.47 -46.40 12.29
N ALA A 735 -0.21 -46.68 12.61
CA ALA A 735 0.62 -47.53 11.75
C ALA A 735 0.01 -48.94 11.65
N ILE A 736 0.21 -49.60 10.50
CA ILE A 736 -0.32 -50.93 10.24
C ILE A 736 0.11 -51.91 11.36
N TRP A 737 1.31 -51.75 11.88
CA TRP A 737 1.82 -52.57 13.01
C TRP A 737 1.28 -52.20 14.38
N GLN A 738 0.52 -51.13 14.53
CA GLN A 738 -0.20 -50.74 15.76
C GLN A 738 -1.66 -51.21 15.73
N HIS A 739 -2.13 -51.71 14.58
CA HIS A 739 -3.49 -52.15 14.43
C HIS A 739 -3.68 -53.53 15.11
N PRO A 740 -4.71 -53.76 15.93
CA PRO A 740 -4.93 -55.06 16.59
C PRO A 740 -4.93 -56.26 15.66
N LEU A 741 -5.46 -56.07 14.43
CA LEU A 741 -5.45 -57.13 13.41
C LEU A 741 -4.04 -57.54 12.94
N PHE A 742 -3.05 -56.64 13.01
CA PHE A 742 -1.67 -56.98 12.70
C PHE A 742 -1.09 -57.98 13.71
N PHE A 743 -1.33 -57.72 14.99
CA PHE A 743 -0.87 -58.62 16.04
C PHE A 743 -1.61 -59.97 16.01
N THR A 744 -2.92 -59.97 15.65
CA THR A 744 -3.66 -61.24 15.47
C THR A 744 -3.15 -62.02 14.26
N ALA A 745 -2.84 -61.35 13.11
CA ALA A 745 -2.23 -61.97 11.97
C ALA A 745 -0.84 -62.54 12.28
N LEU A 746 -0.01 -61.77 13.00
CA LEU A 746 1.32 -62.20 13.44
C LEU A 746 1.24 -63.36 14.39
N ALA A 747 0.30 -63.39 15.31
CA ALA A 747 0.06 -64.50 16.22
C ALA A 747 -0.42 -65.77 15.48
N LEU A 748 -1.29 -65.63 14.48
CA LEU A 748 -1.71 -66.72 13.61
C LEU A 748 -0.55 -67.31 12.78
N ILE A 749 0.29 -66.42 12.21
CA ILE A 749 1.51 -66.84 11.48
C ILE A 749 2.48 -67.57 12.39
N PHE A 750 2.67 -67.06 13.63
CA PHE A 750 3.51 -67.73 14.63
C PHE A 750 2.94 -69.06 15.05
N ALA A 751 1.62 -69.13 15.31
CA ALA A 751 0.94 -70.38 15.65
C ALA A 751 1.04 -71.44 14.55
N THR A 752 0.89 -71.03 13.28
CA THR A 752 1.07 -71.94 12.12
C THR A 752 2.52 -72.42 11.99
N PHE A 753 3.49 -71.56 12.25
CA PHE A 753 4.89 -71.90 12.25
C PHE A 753 5.24 -72.89 13.35
N VAL A 754 4.75 -72.71 14.54
CA VAL A 754 4.89 -73.63 15.70
C VAL A 754 4.23 -74.97 15.37
N MET A 755 3.02 -74.96 14.82
CA MET A 755 2.31 -76.16 14.40
C MET A 755 3.07 -76.97 13.36
N LEU A 756 3.64 -76.30 12.35
CA LEU A 756 4.51 -76.91 11.32
C LEU A 756 5.83 -77.46 11.91
N ALA A 757 6.40 -76.81 12.92
CA ALA A 757 7.59 -77.27 13.60
C ALA A 757 7.34 -78.51 14.49
N ILE A 758 6.15 -78.61 15.06
CA ILE A 758 5.74 -79.74 15.86
C ILE A 758 5.36 -80.95 14.99
N THR A 759 4.80 -80.72 13.79
CA THR A 759 4.41 -81.79 12.87
C THR A 759 5.59 -82.35 12.06
N ARG A 760 6.75 -81.67 12.01
CA ARG A 760 8.04 -82.23 11.54
C ARG A 760 8.79 -82.96 12.65
#